data_a40b6afe52c50fa6d9da62c0a9466aab
#
_entry.id   a40b6afe52c50fa6d9da62c0a9466aab
#
_cell.length_a   1.000
_cell.length_b   1.000
_cell.length_c   1.000
_cell.angle_alpha   90.00
_cell.angle_beta   90.00
_cell.angle_gamma   90.00
#
_symmetry.space_group_name_H-M   'P 1'
#
loop_
_entity.id
_entity.type
_entity.pdbx_description
1 polymer ?
#
loop_
_entity_poly.entity_id
_entity_poly.type
_entity_poly.pdbx_seq_one_letter_code
_entity_poly.pdbx_strand_id
1 'polypeptide(L)'
;MGQTPRLLESDRYDDEFYQTVWQALREHDYWHGELWCRRKNGSQFAALLTISAVPDMRGNIEHYAAMFSDITALKENQQQLERVAHYDLLTGLPNRLLLGDRLKQAIRQTRRRGMHLAVVFIDLDGFKKVNDQHGHGVGDKLLSVLSRRMTQVLREGDTLARLGGDEFVAILVDLPDISISVPILDRLIEVAAQPVPIGDALCEVSASIGVSYYPQGEDIDADQLLRQADQAMYRAKQAGKNRYHVFDTEKDRTLRTRHEGFDRIKNALANGQFLLYFQPKVNMRTGEVLGAEALIRWQHPTRGLLSPASFIPIIENHPLGIDVGKWTIEAALTQIEVWRKAGLHVPISVNIGARHLLQPDFIMHLRGMLSRHPGAQPQDLELEILETSAVEDFVQVSQLMALCERMGLRFALDDFGSGYSSLTYLKRLPAHLLKIDQGFIRDMLEDPDDIAILDALLALARSFGRNCIAEGVESIRHGEMLLRMGCEWGQGYAIGHPMPAHEFEQWLHTWQVPLSWKGFKPDSRSALPVPFTYVDHRVWISQMIDYLSGKTQVPPQPEALQYWRDQSGRPTFFGKDPDDQVDVLHQSIQQLAHTLSEMKNAGRVEALRAGIDKLQHLQADLLGLLPPDQKPD
;
A
#
# COMPACT_ATOMS: atom_id res chain seq x y z
N MET A 1 55.34 13.01 44.01
CA MET A 1 55.29 11.89 44.96
C MET A 1 54.18 12.18 45.96
N GLY A 2 53.47 11.20 46.45
CA GLY A 2 52.38 11.35 47.45
C GLY A 2 50.98 11.63 46.87
N GLN A 3 50.77 11.51 45.57
CA GLN A 3 49.46 11.60 44.95
C GLN A 3 48.95 10.20 44.57
N THR A 4 47.67 10.00 44.66
CA THR A 4 47.04 8.71 44.28
C THR A 4 47.02 8.52 42.77
N PRO A 5 47.06 7.28 42.24
CA PRO A 5 46.93 6.96 40.82
C PRO A 5 45.69 7.54 40.13
N ARG A 6 44.68 7.96 40.92
CA ARG A 6 43.45 8.63 40.44
C ARG A 6 43.68 9.89 39.61
N LEU A 7 44.86 10.50 39.69
CA LEU A 7 45.23 11.62 38.81
C LEU A 7 45.30 11.26 37.30
N LEU A 8 45.47 9.97 36.99
CA LEU A 8 45.53 9.45 35.63
C LEU A 8 44.16 8.92 35.13
N GLU A 9 43.15 8.88 36.01
CA GLU A 9 41.83 8.38 35.68
C GLU A 9 41.16 9.28 34.65
N SER A 10 40.50 8.65 33.66
CA SER A 10 39.71 9.33 32.63
C SER A 10 38.24 9.31 33.03
N ASP A 11 37.52 10.37 32.72
CA ASP A 11 36.06 10.47 32.91
C ASP A 11 35.24 9.49 32.00
N ARG A 12 35.92 8.63 31.23
CA ARG A 12 35.31 7.62 30.37
C ARG A 12 34.88 6.35 31.11
N TYR A 13 35.39 6.13 32.32
CA TYR A 13 35.11 4.94 33.10
C TYR A 13 34.50 5.35 34.46
N ASP A 14 33.55 4.53 34.89
CA ASP A 14 32.88 4.68 36.17
C ASP A 14 33.65 3.98 37.33
N ASP A 15 33.16 4.19 38.55
CA ASP A 15 33.75 3.56 39.72
C ASP A 15 33.65 2.02 39.67
N GLU A 16 32.65 1.46 38.99
CA GLU A 16 32.48 0.01 38.88
C GLU A 16 33.59 -0.63 38.03
N PHE A 17 34.01 0.02 36.95
CA PHE A 17 35.17 -0.42 36.17
C PHE A 17 36.46 -0.46 37.03
N TYR A 18 36.75 0.59 37.82
CA TYR A 18 37.93 0.61 38.66
C TYR A 18 37.85 -0.43 39.78
N GLN A 19 36.69 -0.70 40.35
CA GLN A 19 36.48 -1.80 41.30
C GLN A 19 36.82 -3.15 40.69
N THR A 20 36.44 -3.40 39.43
CA THR A 20 36.78 -4.63 38.73
C THR A 20 38.29 -4.80 38.55
N VAL A 21 39.01 -3.72 38.24
CA VAL A 21 40.49 -3.71 38.19
C VAL A 21 41.11 -4.08 39.52
N TRP A 22 40.62 -3.47 40.62
CA TRP A 22 41.11 -3.77 41.96
C TRP A 22 40.74 -5.17 42.46
N GLN A 23 39.62 -5.69 42.04
CA GLN A 23 39.22 -7.06 42.32
C GLN A 23 40.14 -8.06 41.62
N ALA A 24 40.43 -7.87 40.35
CA ALA A 24 41.35 -8.72 39.59
C ALA A 24 42.76 -8.71 40.21
N LEU A 25 43.27 -7.55 40.70
CA LEU A 25 44.54 -7.44 41.40
C LEU A 25 44.56 -8.19 42.71
N ARG A 26 43.44 -8.30 43.43
CA ARG A 26 43.34 -9.05 44.71
C ARG A 26 43.23 -10.57 44.48
N GLU A 27 42.59 -10.99 43.36
CA GLU A 27 42.34 -12.40 43.07
C GLU A 27 43.51 -13.06 42.31
N HIS A 28 44.20 -12.29 41.44
CA HIS A 28 45.17 -12.83 40.50
C HIS A 28 46.57 -12.22 40.61
N ASP A 29 46.78 -11.26 41.54
CA ASP A 29 48.03 -10.53 41.75
C ASP A 29 48.51 -9.68 40.56
N TYR A 30 47.73 -9.64 39.45
CA TYR A 30 48.01 -8.78 38.33
C TYR A 30 46.74 -8.39 37.56
N TRP A 31 46.84 -7.27 36.89
CA TRP A 31 45.84 -6.82 35.93
C TRP A 31 46.52 -6.28 34.67
N HIS A 32 45.94 -6.53 33.49
CA HIS A 32 46.44 -6.05 32.21
C HIS A 32 45.28 -5.66 31.34
N GLY A 33 45.35 -4.46 30.71
CA GLY A 33 44.31 -3.99 29.82
C GLY A 33 44.61 -2.65 29.20
N GLU A 34 43.80 -2.32 28.19
CA GLU A 34 43.82 -1.00 27.54
C GLU A 34 42.83 -0.08 28.26
N LEU A 35 43.24 1.15 28.53
CA LEU A 35 42.35 2.17 29.08
C LEU A 35 42.76 3.57 28.64
N TRP A 36 41.80 4.51 28.72
CA TRP A 36 42.07 5.92 28.49
C TRP A 36 42.51 6.58 29.80
N CYS A 37 43.63 7.27 29.71
CA CYS A 37 44.22 8.02 30.83
C CYS A 37 44.22 9.53 30.52
N ARG A 38 44.38 10.35 31.54
CA ARG A 38 44.49 11.81 31.43
C ARG A 38 45.91 12.26 31.74
N ARG A 39 46.50 13.06 30.83
CA ARG A 39 47.82 13.68 31.03
C ARG A 39 47.71 14.86 32.00
N LYS A 40 48.86 15.33 32.52
CA LYS A 40 48.93 16.50 33.39
C LYS A 40 48.36 17.78 32.75
N ASN A 41 48.37 17.92 31.45
CA ASN A 41 47.80 19.04 30.71
C ASN A 41 46.30 18.89 30.43
N GLY A 42 45.64 17.85 30.94
CA GLY A 42 44.23 17.55 30.76
C GLY A 42 43.89 16.76 29.48
N SER A 43 44.84 16.57 28.55
CA SER A 43 44.60 15.78 27.35
C SER A 43 44.46 14.30 27.68
N GLN A 44 43.62 13.58 26.95
CA GLN A 44 43.42 12.13 27.08
C GLN A 44 44.42 11.38 26.18
N PHE A 45 44.83 10.20 26.62
CA PHE A 45 45.66 9.28 25.87
C PHE A 45 45.26 7.83 26.15
N ALA A 46 45.38 6.98 25.17
CA ALA A 46 45.17 5.54 25.31
C ALA A 46 46.45 4.92 25.90
N ALA A 47 46.31 4.16 26.98
CA ALA A 47 47.41 3.47 27.63
C ALA A 47 47.16 1.96 27.66
N LEU A 48 48.21 1.19 27.39
CA LEU A 48 48.28 -0.21 27.75
C LEU A 48 48.88 -0.29 29.15
N LEU A 49 48.07 -0.67 30.13
CA LEU A 49 48.43 -0.69 31.53
C LEU A 49 48.58 -2.14 32.03
N THR A 50 49.67 -2.41 32.68
CA THR A 50 49.90 -3.64 33.44
C THR A 50 50.16 -3.26 34.87
N ILE A 51 49.42 -3.81 35.82
CA ILE A 51 49.61 -3.62 37.25
C ILE A 51 49.91 -5.00 37.87
N SER A 52 50.96 -5.10 38.63
CA SER A 52 51.34 -6.32 39.34
C SER A 52 51.50 -6.05 40.81
N ALA A 53 51.03 -6.94 41.65
CA ALA A 53 51.27 -6.92 43.06
C ALA A 53 52.69 -7.39 43.33
N VAL A 54 53.40 -6.68 44.20
CA VAL A 54 54.79 -7.01 44.64
C VAL A 54 54.69 -7.41 46.08
N PRO A 55 54.89 -8.71 46.41
CA PRO A 55 54.88 -9.19 47.80
C PRO A 55 56.18 -8.90 48.53
N ASP A 56 56.07 -8.76 49.84
CA ASP A 56 57.21 -8.73 50.78
C ASP A 56 57.83 -10.14 50.98
N MET A 57 58.90 -10.24 51.77
CA MET A 57 59.53 -11.54 52.10
C MET A 57 58.62 -12.50 52.89
N ARG A 58 57.46 -12.04 53.35
CA ARG A 58 56.46 -12.83 54.09
C ARG A 58 55.23 -13.17 53.25
N GLY A 59 55.20 -12.76 51.97
CA GLY A 59 54.09 -13.03 51.02
C GLY A 59 52.92 -12.04 51.12
N ASN A 60 53.03 -10.93 51.90
CA ASN A 60 52.00 -9.89 51.89
C ASN A 60 52.30 -8.87 50.78
N ILE A 61 51.27 -8.35 50.14
CA ILE A 61 51.41 -7.32 49.13
C ILE A 61 51.92 -6.02 49.76
N GLU A 62 53.15 -5.65 49.45
CA GLU A 62 53.76 -4.44 49.93
C GLU A 62 53.55 -3.24 49.00
N HIS A 63 53.61 -3.50 47.68
CA HIS A 63 53.51 -2.47 46.69
C HIS A 63 52.75 -2.99 45.44
N TYR A 64 52.25 -2.08 44.59
CA TYR A 64 51.80 -2.35 43.26
C TYR A 64 52.75 -1.67 42.25
N ALA A 65 53.29 -2.41 41.34
CA ALA A 65 54.07 -1.88 40.25
C ALA A 65 53.14 -1.70 39.04
N ALA A 66 53.03 -0.48 38.53
CA ALA A 66 52.25 -0.17 37.35
C ALA A 66 53.17 0.25 36.20
N MET A 67 53.09 -0.47 35.07
CA MET A 67 53.77 -0.13 33.85
C MET A 67 52.71 0.29 32.86
N PHE A 68 52.88 1.42 32.24
CA PHE A 68 51.99 1.86 31.16
C PHE A 68 52.78 2.33 29.94
N SER A 69 52.28 1.97 28.77
CA SER A 69 52.76 2.43 27.47
C SER A 69 51.69 3.29 26.82
N ASP A 70 52.08 4.45 26.35
CA ASP A 70 51.19 5.29 25.54
C ASP A 70 50.99 4.66 24.16
N ILE A 71 49.78 4.19 23.89
CA ILE A 71 49.39 3.54 22.63
C ILE A 71 48.47 4.44 21.79
N THR A 72 48.41 5.75 22.09
CA THR A 72 47.55 6.71 21.38
C THR A 72 47.86 6.72 19.88
N ALA A 73 49.14 6.88 19.52
CA ALA A 73 49.57 6.86 18.12
C ALA A 73 49.26 5.53 17.44
N LEU A 74 49.36 4.41 18.17
CA LEU A 74 48.98 3.10 17.64
C LEU A 74 47.46 3.04 17.35
N LYS A 75 46.62 3.51 18.28
CA LYS A 75 45.17 3.56 18.12
C LYS A 75 44.74 4.52 16.99
N GLU A 76 45.35 5.69 16.94
CA GLU A 76 45.11 6.67 15.87
C GLU A 76 45.51 6.10 14.49
N ASN A 77 46.68 5.48 14.42
CA ASN A 77 47.13 4.81 13.18
C ASN A 77 46.19 3.65 12.80
N GLN A 78 45.76 2.84 13.76
CA GLN A 78 44.82 1.76 13.52
C GLN A 78 43.49 2.30 12.99
N GLN A 79 42.92 3.33 13.65
CA GLN A 79 41.69 3.98 13.18
C GLN A 79 41.86 4.63 11.81
N GLN A 80 43.04 5.20 11.54
CA GLN A 80 43.34 5.79 10.25
C GLN A 80 43.48 4.70 9.16
N LEU A 81 44.14 3.57 9.49
CA LEU A 81 44.24 2.40 8.61
C LEU A 81 42.83 1.82 8.32
N GLU A 82 41.97 1.67 9.32
CA GLU A 82 40.60 1.23 9.15
C GLU A 82 39.79 2.18 8.25
N ARG A 83 39.97 3.51 8.44
CA ARG A 83 39.35 4.50 7.56
C ARG A 83 39.83 4.38 6.13
N VAL A 84 41.14 4.29 5.90
CA VAL A 84 41.71 4.14 4.54
C VAL A 84 41.31 2.82 3.92
N ALA A 85 41.22 1.75 4.71
CA ALA A 85 40.81 0.44 4.23
C ALA A 85 39.34 0.38 3.77
N HIS A 86 38.44 1.19 4.38
CA HIS A 86 36.99 1.06 4.20
C HIS A 86 36.30 2.26 3.58
N TYR A 87 36.92 3.44 3.57
CA TYR A 87 36.30 4.67 3.09
C TYR A 87 37.15 5.39 2.05
N ASP A 88 36.49 6.09 1.13
CA ASP A 88 37.10 7.02 0.18
C ASP A 88 37.52 8.30 0.93
N LEU A 89 38.78 8.66 0.85
CA LEU A 89 39.34 9.79 1.63
C LEU A 89 38.83 11.16 1.18
N LEU A 90 38.38 11.30 -0.07
CA LEU A 90 37.88 12.55 -0.60
C LEU A 90 36.44 12.84 -0.17
N THR A 91 35.58 11.85 -0.32
CA THR A 91 34.14 12.01 -0.09
C THR A 91 33.66 11.51 1.27
N GLY A 92 34.47 10.70 1.96
CA GLY A 92 34.10 10.03 3.22
C GLY A 92 33.08 8.91 3.05
N LEU A 93 32.71 8.57 1.83
CA LEU A 93 31.79 7.47 1.52
C LEU A 93 32.50 6.12 1.66
N PRO A 94 31.76 5.02 1.86
CA PRO A 94 32.26 3.65 1.70
C PRO A 94 33.05 3.49 0.40
N ASN A 95 34.19 2.81 0.48
CA ASN A 95 34.96 2.45 -0.71
C ASN A 95 34.49 1.11 -1.31
N ARG A 96 35.15 0.60 -2.34
CA ARG A 96 34.83 -0.67 -3.03
C ARG A 96 34.79 -1.86 -2.06
N LEU A 97 35.72 -1.92 -1.09
CA LEU A 97 35.78 -3.04 -0.15
C LEU A 97 34.57 -3.06 0.78
N LEU A 98 34.27 -1.94 1.43
CA LEU A 98 33.13 -1.84 2.35
C LEU A 98 31.80 -1.98 1.61
N LEU A 99 31.69 -1.47 0.36
CA LEU A 99 30.51 -1.69 -0.49
C LEU A 99 30.26 -3.17 -0.71
N GLY A 100 31.31 -3.96 -1.05
CA GLY A 100 31.16 -5.40 -1.29
C GLY A 100 30.65 -6.14 -0.05
N ASP A 101 31.15 -5.81 1.13
CA ASP A 101 30.70 -6.42 2.38
C ASP A 101 29.24 -6.05 2.71
N ARG A 102 28.87 -4.78 2.57
CA ARG A 102 27.50 -4.31 2.75
C ARG A 102 26.52 -4.95 1.77
N LEU A 103 26.92 -5.09 0.49
CA LEU A 103 26.08 -5.73 -0.52
C LEU A 103 25.83 -7.21 -0.19
N LYS A 104 26.88 -7.95 0.21
CA LYS A 104 26.73 -9.34 0.65
C LYS A 104 25.80 -9.47 1.87
N GLN A 105 25.88 -8.52 2.80
CA GLN A 105 24.99 -8.48 3.95
C GLN A 105 23.56 -8.15 3.54
N ALA A 106 23.36 -7.15 2.68
CA ALA A 106 22.06 -6.74 2.17
C ALA A 106 21.36 -7.90 1.41
N ILE A 107 22.07 -8.64 0.54
CA ILE A 107 21.53 -9.82 -0.16
C ILE A 107 21.00 -10.85 0.84
N ARG A 108 21.79 -11.18 1.87
CA ARG A 108 21.37 -12.15 2.91
C ARG A 108 20.13 -11.70 3.67
N GLN A 109 20.03 -10.41 3.94
CA GLN A 109 18.91 -9.82 4.68
C GLN A 109 17.65 -9.77 3.82
N THR A 110 17.75 -9.34 2.57
CA THR A 110 16.69 -9.32 1.55
C THR A 110 16.09 -10.71 1.34
N ARG A 111 16.94 -11.74 1.22
CA ARG A 111 16.50 -13.15 1.10
C ARG A 111 15.69 -13.64 2.31
N ARG A 112 16.04 -13.18 3.53
CA ARG A 112 15.30 -13.56 4.76
C ARG A 112 13.96 -12.85 4.89
N ARG A 113 13.87 -11.60 4.40
CA ARG A 113 12.68 -10.76 4.53
C ARG A 113 11.69 -10.90 3.37
N GLY A 114 12.07 -11.57 2.27
CA GLY A 114 11.24 -11.66 1.06
C GLY A 114 11.03 -10.33 0.34
N MET A 115 11.91 -9.35 0.58
CA MET A 115 11.87 -8.02 -0.03
C MET A 115 12.75 -7.97 -1.30
N HIS A 116 12.92 -6.78 -1.88
CA HIS A 116 13.85 -6.54 -2.99
C HIS A 116 14.97 -5.60 -2.56
N LEU A 117 16.10 -5.66 -3.27
CA LEU A 117 17.13 -4.64 -3.22
C LEU A 117 17.50 -4.20 -4.64
N ALA A 118 17.98 -2.96 -4.77
CA ALA A 118 18.54 -2.46 -6.02
C ALA A 118 20.02 -2.09 -5.83
N VAL A 119 20.86 -2.53 -6.77
CA VAL A 119 22.22 -2.03 -6.95
C VAL A 119 22.19 -1.00 -8.06
N VAL A 120 22.62 0.21 -7.74
CA VAL A 120 22.53 1.40 -8.59
C VAL A 120 23.93 1.89 -8.89
N PHE A 121 24.45 1.65 -10.10
CA PHE A 121 25.75 2.13 -10.55
C PHE A 121 25.58 3.51 -11.20
N ILE A 122 26.37 4.49 -10.78
CA ILE A 122 26.23 5.90 -11.15
C ILE A 122 27.57 6.40 -11.68
N ASP A 123 27.57 7.00 -12.85
CA ASP A 123 28.74 7.65 -13.45
C ASP A 123 28.40 9.09 -13.83
N LEU A 124 29.28 10.03 -13.51
CA LEU A 124 29.06 11.46 -13.75
C LEU A 124 29.48 11.84 -15.17
N ASP A 125 28.51 12.09 -16.02
CA ASP A 125 28.75 12.52 -17.39
C ASP A 125 29.38 13.92 -17.44
N GLY A 126 30.50 14.03 -18.13
CA GLY A 126 31.19 15.31 -18.32
C GLY A 126 32.17 15.69 -17.22
N PHE A 127 32.33 14.87 -16.17
CA PHE A 127 33.26 15.13 -15.07
C PHE A 127 34.70 15.34 -15.54
N LYS A 128 35.19 14.53 -16.51
CA LYS A 128 36.50 14.72 -17.12
C LYS A 128 36.66 16.11 -17.73
N LYS A 129 35.63 16.63 -18.39
CA LYS A 129 35.64 17.97 -18.99
C LYS A 129 35.78 19.07 -17.92
N VAL A 130 35.14 18.90 -16.74
CA VAL A 130 35.31 19.82 -15.61
C VAL A 130 36.76 19.82 -15.12
N ASN A 131 37.38 18.64 -14.98
CA ASN A 131 38.78 18.53 -14.60
C ASN A 131 39.72 19.19 -15.62
N ASP A 132 39.48 18.95 -16.91
CA ASP A 132 40.30 19.51 -18.01
C ASP A 132 40.18 21.03 -18.08
N GLN A 133 39.00 21.61 -17.75
CA GLN A 133 38.74 23.07 -17.83
C GLN A 133 39.10 23.80 -16.55
N HIS A 134 38.90 23.25 -15.36
CA HIS A 134 38.99 23.95 -14.09
C HIS A 134 40.02 23.31 -13.12
N GLY A 135 40.68 22.22 -13.53
CA GLY A 135 41.68 21.52 -12.72
C GLY A 135 41.08 20.55 -11.70
N HIS A 136 41.89 19.58 -11.26
CA HIS A 136 41.49 18.51 -10.35
C HIS A 136 40.96 19.01 -9.01
N GLY A 137 41.44 20.14 -8.47
CA GLY A 137 40.97 20.67 -7.22
C GLY A 137 39.51 21.17 -7.24
N VAL A 138 39.02 21.59 -8.42
CA VAL A 138 37.60 21.92 -8.64
C VAL A 138 36.79 20.64 -8.78
N GLY A 139 37.30 19.64 -9.53
CA GLY A 139 36.68 18.32 -9.63
C GLY A 139 36.52 17.62 -8.27
N ASP A 140 37.51 17.69 -7.41
CA ASP A 140 37.45 17.11 -6.05
C ASP A 140 36.36 17.76 -5.18
N LYS A 141 36.22 19.09 -5.28
CA LYS A 141 35.13 19.82 -4.60
C LYS A 141 33.77 19.44 -5.18
N LEU A 142 33.65 19.31 -6.51
CA LEU A 142 32.44 18.89 -7.18
C LEU A 142 32.01 17.50 -6.69
N LEU A 143 32.93 16.51 -6.65
CA LEU A 143 32.66 15.17 -6.14
C LEU A 143 32.18 15.19 -4.69
N SER A 144 32.79 16.03 -3.84
CA SER A 144 32.39 16.18 -2.43
C SER A 144 31.00 16.81 -2.27
N VAL A 145 30.61 17.73 -3.15
CA VAL A 145 29.26 18.32 -3.13
C VAL A 145 28.24 17.31 -3.64
N LEU A 146 28.52 16.66 -4.77
CA LEU A 146 27.59 15.67 -5.35
C LEU A 146 27.40 14.47 -4.45
N SER A 147 28.46 13.96 -3.80
CA SER A 147 28.36 12.86 -2.86
C SER A 147 27.40 13.19 -1.71
N ARG A 148 27.46 14.40 -1.19
CA ARG A 148 26.57 14.88 -0.13
C ARG A 148 25.12 15.03 -0.60
N ARG A 149 24.90 15.60 -1.79
CA ARG A 149 23.56 15.72 -2.39
C ARG A 149 22.93 14.34 -2.61
N MET A 150 23.66 13.41 -3.22
CA MET A 150 23.17 12.05 -3.46
C MET A 150 22.88 11.29 -2.16
N THR A 151 23.72 11.47 -1.12
CA THR A 151 23.46 10.87 0.20
C THR A 151 22.16 11.38 0.81
N GLN A 152 21.80 12.65 0.62
CA GLN A 152 20.54 13.22 1.12
C GLN A 152 19.28 12.69 0.41
N VAL A 153 19.43 12.12 -0.78
CA VAL A 153 18.33 11.45 -1.50
C VAL A 153 18.02 10.09 -0.90
N LEU A 154 19.01 9.45 -0.30
CA LEU A 154 18.96 8.08 0.20
C LEU A 154 18.49 8.04 1.66
N ARG A 155 17.89 6.92 2.05
CA ARG A 155 17.44 6.68 3.43
C ARG A 155 18.60 6.20 4.31
N GLU A 156 18.43 6.25 5.63
CA GLU A 156 19.44 5.79 6.61
C GLU A 156 19.87 4.33 6.39
N GLY A 157 18.98 3.47 5.91
CA GLY A 157 19.28 2.06 5.60
C GLY A 157 20.03 1.84 4.29
N ASP A 158 20.01 2.80 3.36
CA ASP A 158 20.66 2.70 2.06
C ASP A 158 22.16 2.97 2.18
N THR A 159 22.94 2.52 1.21
CA THR A 159 24.38 2.77 1.16
C THR A 159 24.73 3.50 -0.13
N LEU A 160 25.48 4.60 -0.02
CA LEU A 160 26.20 5.20 -1.15
C LEU A 160 27.68 4.95 -0.96
N ALA A 161 28.36 4.52 -2.01
CA ALA A 161 29.80 4.26 -2.04
C ALA A 161 30.43 4.95 -3.26
N ARG A 162 31.75 5.24 -3.18
CA ARG A 162 32.54 5.70 -4.33
C ARG A 162 33.59 4.64 -4.65
N LEU A 163 33.64 4.23 -5.93
CA LEU A 163 34.57 3.21 -6.40
C LEU A 163 35.93 3.80 -6.84
N GLY A 164 35.91 5.04 -7.29
CA GLY A 164 37.05 5.80 -7.79
C GLY A 164 36.63 6.74 -8.91
N GLY A 165 37.43 7.76 -9.21
CA GLY A 165 37.09 8.73 -10.25
C GLY A 165 35.71 9.37 -10.04
N ASP A 166 34.87 9.24 -11.05
CA ASP A 166 33.49 9.71 -11.14
C ASP A 166 32.42 8.62 -10.94
N GLU A 167 32.85 7.41 -10.48
CA GLU A 167 31.97 6.25 -10.29
C GLU A 167 31.46 6.14 -8.84
N PHE A 168 30.14 6.07 -8.69
CA PHE A 168 29.46 5.83 -7.43
C PHE A 168 28.55 4.60 -7.55
N VAL A 169 28.26 3.97 -6.40
CA VAL A 169 27.29 2.88 -6.33
C VAL A 169 26.39 3.09 -5.14
N ALA A 170 25.07 3.02 -5.36
CA ALA A 170 24.11 2.97 -4.26
C ALA A 170 23.51 1.57 -4.12
N ILE A 171 23.24 1.16 -2.88
CA ILE A 171 22.47 -0.04 -2.53
C ILE A 171 21.18 0.45 -1.87
N LEU A 172 20.06 0.21 -2.52
CA LEU A 172 18.73 0.49 -1.98
C LEU A 172 18.18 -0.81 -1.39
N VAL A 173 17.87 -0.81 -0.10
CA VAL A 173 17.46 -2.01 0.63
C VAL A 173 15.98 -1.95 1.03
N ASP A 174 15.43 -3.12 1.40
CA ASP A 174 14.08 -3.26 1.94
C ASP A 174 13.02 -2.62 1.01
N LEU A 175 13.10 -2.91 -0.28
CA LEU A 175 12.11 -2.47 -1.26
C LEU A 175 10.97 -3.51 -1.31
N PRO A 176 9.74 -3.16 -0.88
CA PRO A 176 8.57 -4.02 -1.04
C PRO A 176 8.28 -4.35 -2.51
N ASP A 177 8.45 -3.37 -3.38
CA ASP A 177 8.35 -3.48 -4.83
C ASP A 177 9.48 -2.70 -5.50
N ILE A 178 9.98 -3.20 -6.63
CA ILE A 178 11.06 -2.55 -7.39
C ILE A 178 10.69 -1.14 -7.88
N SER A 179 9.41 -0.85 -8.05
CA SER A 179 8.93 0.46 -8.50
C SER A 179 9.19 1.59 -7.49
N ILE A 180 9.35 1.25 -6.22
CA ILE A 180 9.68 2.22 -5.16
C ILE A 180 11.07 2.83 -5.37
N SER A 181 11.95 2.15 -6.10
CA SER A 181 13.25 2.69 -6.47
C SER A 181 13.18 3.81 -7.53
N VAL A 182 12.14 3.83 -8.37
CA VAL A 182 12.03 4.77 -9.50
C VAL A 182 12.10 6.24 -9.06
N PRO A 183 11.31 6.71 -8.08
CA PRO A 183 11.42 8.09 -7.61
C PRO A 183 12.80 8.44 -7.02
N ILE A 184 13.50 7.43 -6.46
CA ILE A 184 14.86 7.62 -5.92
C ILE A 184 15.84 7.80 -7.07
N LEU A 185 15.72 6.98 -8.13
CA LEU A 185 16.55 7.08 -9.32
C LEU A 185 16.38 8.42 -10.04
N ASP A 186 15.14 8.86 -10.22
CA ASP A 186 14.83 10.16 -10.82
C ASP A 186 15.45 11.32 -10.01
N ARG A 187 15.32 11.28 -8.68
CA ARG A 187 15.94 12.27 -7.80
C ARG A 187 17.47 12.24 -7.83
N LEU A 188 18.09 11.07 -7.94
CA LEU A 188 19.54 10.94 -8.08
C LEU A 188 20.03 11.61 -9.36
N ILE A 189 19.33 11.42 -10.48
CA ILE A 189 19.62 12.09 -11.75
C ILE A 189 19.46 13.61 -11.60
N GLU A 190 18.34 14.03 -11.03
CA GLU A 190 18.02 15.45 -10.85
C GLU A 190 19.07 16.18 -10.01
N VAL A 191 19.46 15.62 -8.84
CA VAL A 191 20.43 16.27 -7.95
C VAL A 191 21.85 16.26 -8.52
N ALA A 192 22.19 15.27 -9.36
CA ALA A 192 23.44 15.24 -10.08
C ALA A 192 23.50 16.29 -11.18
N ALA A 193 22.38 16.57 -11.86
CA ALA A 193 22.29 17.55 -12.94
C ALA A 193 22.19 19.01 -12.45
N GLN A 194 21.94 19.23 -11.15
CA GLN A 194 21.89 20.60 -10.60
C GLN A 194 23.26 21.26 -10.64
N PRO A 195 23.41 22.46 -11.22
CA PRO A 195 24.67 23.18 -11.26
C PRO A 195 25.31 23.38 -9.88
N VAL A 196 26.62 23.28 -9.81
CA VAL A 196 27.40 23.45 -8.57
C VAL A 196 28.32 24.66 -8.70
N PRO A 197 28.10 25.75 -7.95
CA PRO A 197 29.03 26.88 -7.90
C PRO A 197 30.25 26.49 -7.05
N ILE A 198 31.47 26.60 -7.63
CA ILE A 198 32.73 26.32 -6.96
C ILE A 198 33.69 27.51 -7.22
N GLY A 199 33.80 28.44 -6.28
CA GLY A 199 34.48 29.72 -6.50
C GLY A 199 33.79 30.49 -7.61
N ASP A 200 34.55 30.90 -8.63
CA ASP A 200 34.02 31.61 -9.80
C ASP A 200 33.51 30.69 -10.91
N ALA A 201 33.63 29.37 -10.75
CA ALA A 201 33.19 28.40 -11.74
C ALA A 201 31.79 27.84 -11.43
N LEU A 202 30.95 27.76 -12.46
CA LEU A 202 29.69 27.02 -12.41
C LEU A 202 29.89 25.68 -13.10
N CYS A 203 29.92 24.60 -12.32
CA CYS A 203 30.15 23.25 -12.82
C CYS A 203 28.82 22.57 -13.13
N GLU A 204 28.67 22.08 -14.37
CA GLU A 204 27.50 21.34 -14.83
C GLU A 204 27.93 19.95 -15.27
N VAL A 205 27.30 18.94 -14.68
CA VAL A 205 27.46 17.52 -15.02
C VAL A 205 26.07 16.88 -15.04
N SER A 206 25.98 15.65 -15.53
CA SER A 206 24.78 14.82 -15.36
C SER A 206 25.18 13.43 -14.87
N ALA A 207 24.24 12.53 -14.64
CA ALA A 207 24.52 11.18 -14.24
C ALA A 207 23.89 10.16 -15.18
N SER A 208 24.70 9.19 -15.59
CA SER A 208 24.24 7.97 -16.24
C SER A 208 24.17 6.86 -15.21
N ILE A 209 22.99 6.24 -15.06
CA ILE A 209 22.70 5.29 -13.99
C ILE A 209 22.35 3.93 -14.57
N GLY A 210 22.93 2.87 -14.01
CA GLY A 210 22.55 1.48 -14.27
C GLY A 210 22.01 0.81 -13.02
N VAL A 211 20.96 0.02 -13.16
CA VAL A 211 20.28 -0.62 -12.05
C VAL A 211 20.19 -2.12 -12.25
N SER A 212 20.51 -2.87 -11.22
CA SER A 212 20.26 -4.31 -11.14
C SER A 212 19.50 -4.64 -9.87
N TYR A 213 18.46 -5.47 -9.96
CA TYR A 213 17.62 -5.87 -8.82
C TYR A 213 17.94 -7.27 -8.33
N TYR A 214 17.69 -7.50 -7.05
CA TYR A 214 17.71 -8.81 -6.41
C TYR A 214 16.41 -8.99 -5.57
N PRO A 215 15.78 -10.19 -5.54
CA PRO A 215 16.19 -11.43 -6.19
C PRO A 215 15.90 -11.44 -7.71
N GLN A 216 16.59 -12.30 -8.42
CA GLN A 216 16.34 -12.64 -9.82
C GLN A 216 15.95 -14.12 -9.93
N GLY A 217 15.55 -14.57 -11.13
CA GLY A 217 15.16 -15.96 -11.37
C GLY A 217 16.28 -16.98 -11.08
N GLU A 218 17.54 -16.55 -11.20
CA GLU A 218 18.72 -17.32 -10.84
C GLU A 218 19.38 -16.77 -9.57
N ASP A 219 20.07 -17.63 -8.81
CA ASP A 219 20.82 -17.21 -7.62
C ASP A 219 22.13 -16.52 -8.05
N ILE A 220 22.17 -15.20 -7.91
CA ILE A 220 23.29 -14.36 -8.32
C ILE A 220 24.03 -13.77 -7.12
N ASP A 221 25.35 -13.61 -7.28
CA ASP A 221 26.22 -13.05 -6.27
C ASP A 221 26.33 -11.51 -6.34
N ALA A 222 26.99 -10.93 -5.33
CA ALA A 222 27.20 -9.49 -5.23
C ALA A 222 28.00 -8.91 -6.42
N ASP A 223 29.02 -9.63 -6.88
CA ASP A 223 29.86 -9.18 -7.98
C ASP A 223 29.13 -9.22 -9.31
N GLN A 224 28.23 -10.18 -9.47
CA GLN A 224 27.38 -10.29 -10.65
C GLN A 224 26.35 -9.16 -10.70
N LEU A 225 25.72 -8.81 -9.57
CA LEU A 225 24.81 -7.65 -9.47
C LEU A 225 25.52 -6.33 -9.83
N LEU A 226 26.74 -6.14 -9.35
CA LEU A 226 27.55 -4.96 -9.68
C LEU A 226 27.88 -4.91 -11.18
N ARG A 227 28.30 -6.05 -11.79
CA ARG A 227 28.57 -6.12 -13.23
C ARG A 227 27.32 -5.85 -14.06
N GLN A 228 26.17 -6.36 -13.65
CA GLN A 228 24.89 -6.09 -14.33
C GLN A 228 24.52 -4.61 -14.27
N ALA A 229 24.66 -3.98 -13.10
CA ALA A 229 24.39 -2.55 -12.92
C ALA A 229 25.36 -1.69 -13.76
N ASP A 230 26.65 -2.04 -13.82
CA ASP A 230 27.64 -1.36 -14.66
C ASP A 230 27.29 -1.47 -16.16
N GLN A 231 26.94 -2.68 -16.64
CA GLN A 231 26.48 -2.85 -18.02
C GLN A 231 25.23 -2.03 -18.35
N ALA A 232 24.28 -1.93 -17.42
CA ALA A 232 23.09 -1.12 -17.57
C ALA A 232 23.45 0.39 -17.62
N MET A 233 24.40 0.85 -16.80
CA MET A 233 24.90 2.23 -16.82
C MET A 233 25.55 2.57 -18.17
N TYR A 234 26.34 1.65 -18.72
CA TYR A 234 26.90 1.86 -20.05
C TYR A 234 25.84 2.00 -21.15
N ARG A 235 24.73 1.25 -21.04
CA ARG A 235 23.57 1.43 -21.94
C ARG A 235 22.89 2.78 -21.74
N ALA A 236 22.78 3.28 -20.52
CA ALA A 236 22.27 4.63 -20.25
C ALA A 236 23.13 5.71 -20.94
N LYS A 237 24.47 5.57 -20.91
CA LYS A 237 25.38 6.46 -21.65
C LYS A 237 25.17 6.42 -23.16
N GLN A 238 25.03 5.21 -23.73
CA GLN A 238 24.78 5.05 -25.18
C GLN A 238 23.41 5.60 -25.62
N ALA A 239 22.41 5.53 -24.75
CA ALA A 239 21.05 6.00 -25.03
C ALA A 239 20.89 7.53 -24.93
N GLY A 240 21.98 8.27 -24.66
CA GLY A 240 21.96 9.74 -24.66
C GLY A 240 22.20 10.38 -23.30
N LYS A 241 22.78 9.64 -22.33
CA LYS A 241 23.18 10.11 -20.99
C LYS A 241 22.01 10.70 -20.15
N ASN A 242 22.31 11.18 -18.95
CA ASN A 242 21.34 11.81 -18.04
C ASN A 242 20.04 11.00 -17.85
N ARG A 243 20.21 9.68 -17.63
CA ARG A 243 19.10 8.72 -17.48
C ARG A 243 19.55 7.48 -16.76
N TYR A 244 18.59 6.65 -16.36
CA TYR A 244 18.90 5.31 -15.90
C TYR A 244 18.51 4.23 -16.91
N HIS A 245 19.13 3.07 -16.77
CA HIS A 245 18.80 1.83 -17.49
C HIS A 245 18.81 0.65 -16.51
N VAL A 246 17.86 -0.28 -16.67
CA VAL A 246 17.77 -1.48 -15.84
C VAL A 246 18.31 -2.67 -16.59
N PHE A 247 19.07 -3.54 -15.93
CA PHE A 247 19.78 -4.64 -16.55
C PHE A 247 18.87 -5.77 -17.05
N ASP A 248 17.73 -6.03 -16.37
CA ASP A 248 16.93 -7.23 -16.63
C ASP A 248 15.99 -7.04 -17.84
N THR A 249 16.09 -7.94 -18.84
CA THR A 249 15.33 -7.86 -20.09
C THR A 249 13.81 -7.98 -19.93
N GLU A 250 13.30 -8.78 -18.99
CA GLU A 250 11.86 -8.88 -18.75
C GLU A 250 11.33 -7.73 -17.88
N LYS A 251 12.09 -7.37 -16.83
CA LYS A 251 11.76 -6.24 -15.94
C LYS A 251 12.11 -4.88 -16.55
N ASP A 252 13.11 -4.82 -17.40
CA ASP A 252 13.44 -3.63 -18.22
C ASP A 252 12.25 -3.26 -19.12
N ARG A 253 11.54 -4.26 -19.63
CA ARG A 253 10.31 -4.07 -20.38
C ARG A 253 9.21 -3.47 -19.50
N THR A 254 9.08 -3.91 -18.24
CA THR A 254 8.07 -3.41 -17.30
C THR A 254 8.38 -1.99 -16.82
N LEU A 255 9.64 -1.68 -16.49
CA LEU A 255 10.06 -0.34 -16.07
C LEU A 255 10.13 0.66 -17.22
N ARG A 256 10.54 0.24 -18.41
CA ARG A 256 10.41 1.03 -19.64
C ARG A 256 8.95 1.34 -19.94
N THR A 257 8.08 0.33 -19.87
CA THR A 257 6.64 0.51 -20.04
C THR A 257 6.07 1.50 -19.01
N ARG A 258 6.60 1.51 -17.78
CA ARG A 258 6.20 2.47 -16.74
C ARG A 258 6.73 3.89 -17.01
N HIS A 259 8.00 4.04 -17.36
CA HIS A 259 8.57 5.37 -17.67
C HIS A 259 7.92 5.98 -18.92
N GLU A 260 7.79 5.19 -19.98
CA GLU A 260 7.00 5.57 -21.16
C GLU A 260 5.51 5.80 -20.81
N GLY A 261 5.00 5.15 -19.76
CA GLY A 261 3.68 5.36 -19.20
C GLY A 261 3.54 6.74 -18.57
N PHE A 262 4.52 7.17 -17.77
CA PHE A 262 4.53 8.51 -17.16
C PHE A 262 4.56 9.62 -18.23
N ASP A 263 5.46 9.51 -19.21
CA ASP A 263 5.56 10.50 -20.29
C ASP A 263 4.26 10.55 -21.10
N ARG A 264 3.65 9.40 -21.38
CA ARG A 264 2.36 9.34 -22.08
C ARG A 264 1.24 9.99 -21.27
N ILE A 265 1.16 9.73 -19.97
CA ILE A 265 0.14 10.31 -19.08
C ILE A 265 0.36 11.82 -18.94
N LYS A 266 1.60 12.27 -18.78
CA LYS A 266 1.96 13.69 -18.74
C LYS A 266 1.56 14.40 -20.03
N ASN A 267 1.85 13.80 -21.17
CA ASN A 267 1.45 14.31 -22.49
C ASN A 267 -0.08 14.28 -22.67
N ALA A 268 -0.75 13.26 -22.16
CA ALA A 268 -2.21 13.18 -22.19
C ALA A 268 -2.87 14.31 -21.41
N LEU A 269 -2.33 14.64 -20.23
CA LEU A 269 -2.80 15.76 -19.42
C LEU A 269 -2.59 17.09 -20.15
N ALA A 270 -1.40 17.31 -20.72
CA ALA A 270 -1.07 18.53 -21.46
C ALA A 270 -1.91 18.72 -22.74
N ASN A 271 -2.29 17.63 -23.40
CA ASN A 271 -3.05 17.64 -24.67
C ASN A 271 -4.57 17.47 -24.48
N GLY A 272 -5.10 17.50 -23.26
CA GLY A 272 -6.53 17.41 -23.00
C GLY A 272 -7.15 16.06 -23.41
N GLN A 273 -6.42 14.97 -23.27
CA GLN A 273 -6.89 13.63 -23.65
C GLN A 273 -7.69 12.93 -22.55
N PHE A 274 -7.79 13.50 -21.36
CA PHE A 274 -8.61 12.98 -20.29
C PHE A 274 -10.04 13.49 -20.39
N LEU A 275 -10.99 12.63 -20.04
CA LEU A 275 -12.43 12.89 -20.03
C LEU A 275 -12.99 12.38 -18.70
N LEU A 276 -14.13 12.95 -18.29
CA LEU A 276 -14.94 12.40 -17.20
C LEU A 276 -16.16 11.68 -17.76
N TYR A 277 -16.39 10.49 -17.27
CA TYR A 277 -17.63 9.74 -17.43
C TYR A 277 -18.35 9.75 -16.09
N PHE A 278 -19.66 9.73 -16.11
CA PHE A 278 -20.50 9.88 -14.93
C PHE A 278 -21.35 8.64 -14.72
N GLN A 279 -21.24 8.04 -13.54
CA GLN A 279 -22.07 6.91 -13.17
C GLN A 279 -23.09 7.35 -12.12
N PRO A 280 -24.40 7.08 -12.34
CA PRO A 280 -25.45 7.54 -11.45
C PRO A 280 -25.43 6.82 -10.12
N LYS A 281 -25.65 7.60 -9.04
CA LYS A 281 -25.94 7.15 -7.67
C LYS A 281 -27.41 7.44 -7.37
N VAL A 282 -28.18 6.44 -6.96
CA VAL A 282 -29.62 6.58 -6.77
C VAL A 282 -30.07 6.03 -5.41
N ASN A 283 -31.21 6.55 -4.92
CA ASN A 283 -32.02 5.83 -3.94
C ASN A 283 -32.89 4.82 -4.70
N MET A 284 -32.59 3.54 -4.55
CA MET A 284 -33.27 2.45 -5.26
C MET A 284 -34.74 2.33 -4.91
N ARG A 285 -35.17 2.77 -3.72
CA ARG A 285 -36.56 2.71 -3.29
C ARG A 285 -37.42 3.85 -3.86
N THR A 286 -36.87 5.07 -3.89
CA THR A 286 -37.60 6.26 -4.33
C THR A 286 -37.37 6.59 -5.79
N GLY A 287 -36.26 6.15 -6.36
CA GLY A 287 -35.80 6.53 -7.70
C GLY A 287 -35.09 7.89 -7.74
N GLU A 288 -34.92 8.54 -6.59
CA GLU A 288 -34.21 9.82 -6.48
C GLU A 288 -32.74 9.66 -6.90
N VAL A 289 -32.26 10.56 -7.75
CA VAL A 289 -30.87 10.63 -8.13
C VAL A 289 -30.10 11.42 -7.07
N LEU A 290 -29.19 10.77 -6.37
CA LEU A 290 -28.41 11.33 -5.27
C LEU A 290 -27.19 12.11 -5.77
N GLY A 291 -26.68 11.77 -6.93
CA GLY A 291 -25.50 12.35 -7.54
C GLY A 291 -24.92 11.47 -8.64
N ALA A 292 -23.70 11.77 -9.03
CA ALA A 292 -22.94 10.99 -10.00
C ALA A 292 -21.48 10.83 -9.56
N GLU A 293 -20.90 9.65 -9.75
CA GLU A 293 -19.47 9.47 -9.62
C GLU A 293 -18.76 9.83 -10.93
N ALA A 294 -17.76 10.72 -10.85
CA ALA A 294 -16.92 11.10 -11.97
C ALA A 294 -15.76 10.12 -12.11
N LEU A 295 -15.81 9.33 -13.11
CA LEU A 295 -14.83 8.30 -13.44
C LEU A 295 -13.95 8.77 -14.59
N ILE A 296 -12.68 9.02 -14.32
CA ILE A 296 -11.72 9.44 -15.34
C ILE A 296 -11.61 8.42 -16.47
N ARG A 297 -11.49 8.89 -17.69
CA ARG A 297 -11.24 8.09 -18.90
C ARG A 297 -10.11 8.74 -19.68
N TRP A 298 -9.34 7.95 -20.39
CA TRP A 298 -8.29 8.45 -21.27
C TRP A 298 -8.64 8.15 -22.72
N GLN A 299 -8.91 9.20 -23.48
CA GLN A 299 -9.08 9.12 -24.95
C GLN A 299 -7.69 9.01 -25.58
N HIS A 300 -7.18 7.79 -25.64
CA HIS A 300 -5.84 7.53 -26.17
C HIS A 300 -5.83 7.61 -27.69
N PRO A 301 -4.87 8.32 -28.33
CA PRO A 301 -4.89 8.57 -29.77
C PRO A 301 -4.95 7.32 -30.66
N THR A 302 -4.38 6.21 -30.21
CA THR A 302 -4.27 4.95 -30.99
C THR A 302 -4.99 3.76 -30.37
N ARG A 303 -5.35 3.82 -29.07
CA ARG A 303 -5.95 2.69 -28.32
C ARG A 303 -7.43 2.91 -28.00
N GLY A 304 -7.97 4.07 -28.39
CA GLY A 304 -9.35 4.43 -28.06
C GLY A 304 -9.53 4.82 -26.59
N LEU A 305 -10.72 4.62 -26.07
CA LEU A 305 -11.08 4.98 -24.70
C LEU A 305 -10.54 3.96 -23.70
N LEU A 306 -9.69 4.41 -22.78
CA LEU A 306 -9.06 3.59 -21.75
C LEU A 306 -9.72 3.85 -20.39
N SER A 307 -9.94 2.76 -19.63
CA SER A 307 -10.45 2.81 -18.25
C SER A 307 -9.34 3.18 -17.24
N PRO A 308 -9.69 3.68 -16.05
CA PRO A 308 -8.74 4.02 -14.98
C PRO A 308 -7.79 2.87 -14.62
N ALA A 309 -8.27 1.65 -14.56
CA ALA A 309 -7.48 0.45 -14.24
C ALA A 309 -6.27 0.26 -15.18
N SER A 310 -6.28 0.83 -16.38
CA SER A 310 -5.19 0.70 -17.34
C SER A 310 -4.06 1.72 -17.16
N PHE A 311 -4.26 2.81 -16.38
CA PHE A 311 -3.24 3.87 -16.25
C PHE A 311 -3.11 4.45 -14.83
N ILE A 312 -4.13 4.44 -13.98
CA ILE A 312 -4.04 4.94 -12.60
C ILE A 312 -2.97 4.21 -11.78
N PRO A 313 -2.85 2.85 -11.82
CA PRO A 313 -1.80 2.14 -11.06
C PRO A 313 -0.37 2.56 -11.44
N ILE A 314 -0.18 3.13 -12.66
CA ILE A 314 1.13 3.63 -13.09
C ILE A 314 1.53 4.86 -12.28
N ILE A 315 0.58 5.76 -11.98
CA ILE A 315 0.82 7.07 -11.37
C ILE A 315 0.40 7.18 -9.89
N GLU A 316 -0.19 6.14 -9.32
CA GLU A 316 -0.70 6.15 -7.94
C GLU A 316 0.34 6.65 -6.92
N ASN A 317 1.56 6.15 -7.04
CA ASN A 317 2.69 6.54 -6.18
C ASN A 317 3.64 7.59 -6.82
N HIS A 318 3.22 8.22 -7.94
CA HIS A 318 4.01 9.22 -8.66
C HIS A 318 3.42 10.63 -8.49
N PRO A 319 4.24 11.72 -8.51
CA PRO A 319 3.73 13.10 -8.47
C PRO A 319 2.66 13.42 -9.52
N LEU A 320 2.70 12.81 -10.70
CA LEU A 320 1.67 12.95 -11.74
C LEU A 320 0.26 12.56 -11.26
N GLY A 321 0.14 11.67 -10.27
CA GLY A 321 -1.16 11.36 -9.65
C GLY A 321 -1.80 12.59 -9.00
N ILE A 322 -0.99 13.51 -8.46
CA ILE A 322 -1.46 14.78 -7.90
C ILE A 322 -1.99 15.69 -9.02
N ASP A 323 -1.26 15.78 -10.14
CA ASP A 323 -1.66 16.64 -11.26
C ASP A 323 -2.95 16.11 -11.93
N VAL A 324 -3.07 14.78 -12.09
CA VAL A 324 -4.30 14.14 -12.57
C VAL A 324 -5.45 14.38 -11.59
N GLY A 325 -5.22 14.25 -10.28
CA GLY A 325 -6.22 14.53 -9.26
C GLY A 325 -6.69 16.00 -9.27
N LYS A 326 -5.77 16.95 -9.44
CA LYS A 326 -6.10 18.39 -9.61
C LYS A 326 -6.97 18.59 -10.86
N TRP A 327 -6.58 17.97 -11.97
CA TRP A 327 -7.35 18.03 -13.20
C TRP A 327 -8.76 17.44 -13.04
N THR A 328 -8.89 16.32 -12.37
CA THR A 328 -10.19 15.66 -12.12
C THR A 328 -11.13 16.55 -11.32
N ILE A 329 -10.65 17.20 -10.25
CA ILE A 329 -11.44 18.13 -9.43
C ILE A 329 -11.87 19.34 -10.28
N GLU A 330 -10.96 19.94 -11.03
CA GLU A 330 -11.27 21.12 -11.89
C GLU A 330 -12.30 20.77 -12.97
N ALA A 331 -12.16 19.60 -13.60
CA ALA A 331 -13.10 19.11 -14.60
C ALA A 331 -14.49 18.82 -14.01
N ALA A 332 -14.53 18.25 -12.80
CA ALA A 332 -15.79 18.00 -12.07
C ALA A 332 -16.50 19.33 -11.72
N LEU A 333 -15.77 20.32 -11.19
CA LEU A 333 -16.31 21.65 -10.89
C LEU A 333 -16.84 22.34 -12.14
N THR A 334 -16.13 22.23 -13.26
CA THR A 334 -16.59 22.75 -14.56
C THR A 334 -17.92 22.09 -14.96
N GLN A 335 -18.03 20.78 -14.80
CA GLN A 335 -19.26 20.05 -15.16
C GLN A 335 -20.43 20.40 -14.22
N ILE A 336 -20.17 20.58 -12.93
CA ILE A 336 -21.19 21.06 -11.97
C ILE A 336 -21.75 22.40 -12.43
N GLU A 337 -20.89 23.35 -12.84
CA GLU A 337 -21.36 24.65 -13.34
C GLU A 337 -22.19 24.53 -14.62
N VAL A 338 -21.80 23.65 -15.55
CA VAL A 338 -22.57 23.37 -16.78
C VAL A 338 -23.95 22.86 -16.42
N TRP A 339 -24.05 21.84 -15.55
CA TRP A 339 -25.31 21.28 -15.14
C TRP A 339 -26.20 22.28 -14.37
N ARG A 340 -25.63 23.07 -13.47
CA ARG A 340 -26.36 24.12 -12.76
C ARG A 340 -26.93 25.19 -13.70
N LYS A 341 -26.19 25.60 -14.73
CA LYS A 341 -26.69 26.51 -15.78
C LYS A 341 -27.85 25.90 -16.57
N ALA A 342 -27.87 24.58 -16.72
CA ALA A 342 -28.97 23.84 -17.34
C ALA A 342 -30.12 23.54 -16.35
N GLY A 343 -30.04 24.00 -15.09
CA GLY A 343 -31.07 23.76 -14.07
C GLY A 343 -30.97 22.40 -13.39
N LEU A 344 -29.90 21.65 -13.64
CA LEU A 344 -29.66 20.34 -13.03
C LEU A 344 -28.79 20.50 -11.78
N HIS A 345 -29.27 19.98 -10.65
CA HIS A 345 -28.57 20.01 -9.36
C HIS A 345 -28.10 18.61 -8.97
N VAL A 346 -27.03 18.14 -9.61
CA VAL A 346 -26.48 16.80 -9.40
C VAL A 346 -25.09 16.93 -8.76
N PRO A 347 -24.92 16.54 -7.49
CA PRO A 347 -23.61 16.45 -6.86
C PRO A 347 -22.70 15.48 -7.61
N ILE A 348 -21.42 15.82 -7.69
CA ILE A 348 -20.41 14.98 -8.35
C ILE A 348 -19.39 14.52 -7.29
N SER A 349 -19.16 13.20 -7.26
CA SER A 349 -18.09 12.60 -6.47
C SER A 349 -16.84 12.37 -7.33
N VAL A 350 -15.69 12.63 -6.76
CA VAL A 350 -14.39 12.40 -7.41
C VAL A 350 -13.45 11.60 -6.51
N ASN A 351 -12.80 10.62 -7.07
CA ASN A 351 -11.77 9.85 -6.38
C ASN A 351 -10.52 10.69 -6.14
N ILE A 352 -10.01 10.69 -4.91
CA ILE A 352 -8.79 11.39 -4.53
C ILE A 352 -7.77 10.42 -3.90
N GLY A 353 -6.55 10.39 -4.46
CA GLY A 353 -5.47 9.62 -3.86
C GLY A 353 -4.96 10.27 -2.56
N ALA A 354 -4.57 9.44 -1.58
CA ALA A 354 -4.04 9.91 -0.29
C ALA A 354 -2.86 10.87 -0.47
N ARG A 355 -1.96 10.60 -1.39
CA ARG A 355 -0.81 11.46 -1.70
C ARG A 355 -1.22 12.87 -2.14
N HIS A 356 -2.34 13.01 -2.86
CA HIS A 356 -2.86 14.32 -3.26
C HIS A 356 -3.49 15.03 -2.06
N LEU A 357 -4.31 14.35 -1.29
CA LEU A 357 -4.94 14.92 -0.09
C LEU A 357 -3.90 15.39 0.93
N LEU A 358 -2.82 14.64 1.13
CA LEU A 358 -1.75 14.93 2.09
C LEU A 358 -0.76 16.01 1.61
N GLN A 359 -0.96 16.63 0.44
CA GLN A 359 -0.11 17.75 0.03
C GLN A 359 -0.29 18.94 0.98
N PRO A 360 0.80 19.60 1.42
CA PRO A 360 0.73 20.74 2.34
C PRO A 360 -0.13 21.90 1.83
N ASP A 361 -0.21 22.06 0.52
CA ASP A 361 -0.95 23.12 -0.16
C ASP A 361 -2.33 22.69 -0.70
N PHE A 362 -2.77 21.45 -0.40
CA PHE A 362 -4.04 20.90 -0.89
C PHE A 362 -5.23 21.82 -0.61
N ILE A 363 -5.42 22.25 0.64
CA ILE A 363 -6.54 23.13 1.04
C ILE A 363 -6.48 24.47 0.30
N MET A 364 -5.29 25.03 0.11
CA MET A 364 -5.11 26.29 -0.61
C MET A 364 -5.51 26.12 -2.09
N HIS A 365 -5.04 25.06 -2.74
CA HIS A 365 -5.40 24.75 -4.13
C HIS A 365 -6.89 24.50 -4.30
N LEU A 366 -7.50 23.71 -3.41
CA LEU A 366 -8.92 23.39 -3.44
C LEU A 366 -9.78 24.68 -3.30
N ARG A 367 -9.43 25.57 -2.38
CA ARG A 367 -10.07 26.89 -2.26
C ARG A 367 -9.91 27.72 -3.54
N GLY A 368 -8.73 27.69 -4.15
CA GLY A 368 -8.48 28.37 -5.41
C GLY A 368 -9.34 27.84 -6.56
N MET A 369 -9.52 26.50 -6.63
CA MET A 369 -10.41 25.86 -7.62
C MET A 369 -11.86 26.27 -7.41
N LEU A 370 -12.39 26.15 -6.18
CA LEU A 370 -13.76 26.57 -5.84
C LEU A 370 -14.00 28.07 -6.14
N SER A 371 -12.99 28.94 -5.91
CA SER A 371 -13.10 30.36 -6.21
C SER A 371 -13.18 30.66 -7.71
N ARG A 372 -12.58 29.82 -8.55
CA ARG A 372 -12.68 29.93 -10.03
C ARG A 372 -14.01 29.44 -10.57
N HIS A 373 -14.74 28.65 -9.79
CA HIS A 373 -16.03 28.07 -10.15
C HIS A 373 -17.16 28.57 -9.24
N PRO A 374 -17.52 29.87 -9.29
CA PRO A 374 -18.53 30.46 -8.39
C PRO A 374 -19.94 29.89 -8.61
N GLY A 375 -20.19 29.25 -9.73
CA GLY A 375 -21.44 28.55 -10.03
C GLY A 375 -21.56 27.19 -9.36
N ALA A 376 -20.47 26.59 -8.89
CA ALA A 376 -20.45 25.36 -8.13
C ALA A 376 -20.43 25.67 -6.62
N GLN A 377 -21.27 25.01 -5.85
CA GLN A 377 -21.23 25.14 -4.38
C GLN A 377 -20.36 24.01 -3.80
N PRO A 378 -19.67 24.24 -2.67
CA PRO A 378 -18.81 23.19 -2.09
C PRO A 378 -19.53 21.84 -1.83
N GLN A 379 -20.82 21.88 -1.44
CA GLN A 379 -21.63 20.68 -1.21
C GLN A 379 -21.99 19.92 -2.49
N ASP A 380 -21.75 20.48 -3.69
CA ASP A 380 -21.95 19.78 -4.96
C ASP A 380 -20.77 18.89 -5.32
N LEU A 381 -19.63 19.06 -4.62
CA LEU A 381 -18.43 18.26 -4.78
C LEU A 381 -18.25 17.33 -3.58
N GLU A 382 -18.20 16.04 -3.84
CA GLU A 382 -17.86 15.01 -2.87
C GLU A 382 -16.48 14.41 -3.21
N LEU A 383 -15.66 14.19 -2.20
CA LEU A 383 -14.34 13.59 -2.35
C LEU A 383 -14.39 12.14 -1.84
N GLU A 384 -14.00 11.18 -2.67
CA GLU A 384 -13.96 9.76 -2.33
C GLU A 384 -12.53 9.34 -2.04
N ILE A 385 -12.30 8.68 -0.89
CA ILE A 385 -10.98 8.22 -0.43
C ILE A 385 -11.06 6.74 -0.13
N LEU A 386 -10.11 5.96 -0.61
CA LEU A 386 -9.99 4.54 -0.26
C LEU A 386 -9.84 4.35 1.25
N GLU A 387 -10.52 3.35 1.80
CA GLU A 387 -10.44 2.97 3.22
C GLU A 387 -8.99 2.77 3.67
N THR A 388 -8.22 2.00 2.92
CA THR A 388 -6.81 1.69 3.21
C THR A 388 -5.94 2.94 3.29
N SER A 389 -6.14 3.87 2.38
CA SER A 389 -5.42 5.15 2.33
C SER A 389 -5.74 6.08 3.49
N ALA A 390 -6.98 6.03 4.00
CA ALA A 390 -7.41 6.83 5.15
C ALA A 390 -6.79 6.34 6.48
N VAL A 391 -6.36 5.09 6.55
CA VAL A 391 -5.77 4.47 7.74
C VAL A 391 -4.26 4.70 7.83
N GLU A 392 -3.54 4.78 6.72
CA GLU A 392 -2.08 4.92 6.70
C GLU A 392 -1.57 6.18 7.43
N ASP A 393 -2.23 7.33 7.27
CA ASP A 393 -1.93 8.57 8.03
C ASP A 393 -3.21 9.18 8.61
N PHE A 394 -3.87 8.40 9.46
CA PHE A 394 -5.18 8.71 10.01
C PHE A 394 -5.29 10.12 10.63
N VAL A 395 -4.29 10.54 11.39
CA VAL A 395 -4.36 11.83 12.11
C VAL A 395 -4.39 12.99 11.13
N GLN A 396 -3.50 12.98 10.15
CA GLN A 396 -3.40 14.05 9.17
C GLN A 396 -4.60 14.05 8.22
N VAL A 397 -5.00 12.87 7.72
CA VAL A 397 -6.18 12.70 6.86
C VAL A 397 -7.44 13.20 7.56
N SER A 398 -7.70 12.79 8.80
CA SER A 398 -8.89 13.22 9.56
C SER A 398 -8.93 14.73 9.77
N GLN A 399 -7.78 15.37 10.04
CA GLN A 399 -7.70 16.82 10.19
C GLN A 399 -8.00 17.56 8.88
N LEU A 400 -7.46 17.07 7.76
CA LEU A 400 -7.70 17.65 6.43
C LEU A 400 -9.16 17.49 5.99
N MET A 401 -9.74 16.30 6.21
CA MET A 401 -11.16 16.07 5.95
C MET A 401 -12.05 17.03 6.74
N ALA A 402 -11.77 17.22 8.04
CA ALA A 402 -12.50 18.16 8.89
C ALA A 402 -12.34 19.63 8.45
N LEU A 403 -11.20 19.99 7.87
CA LEU A 403 -11.01 21.32 7.26
C LEU A 403 -11.86 21.48 6.00
N CYS A 404 -11.91 20.48 5.13
CA CYS A 404 -12.75 20.48 3.93
C CYS A 404 -14.25 20.51 4.27
N GLU A 405 -14.67 19.75 5.29
CA GLU A 405 -16.05 19.74 5.76
C GLU A 405 -16.49 21.13 6.24
N ARG A 406 -15.61 21.87 6.94
CA ARG A 406 -15.88 23.28 7.31
C ARG A 406 -16.01 24.22 6.11
N MET A 407 -15.48 23.83 4.96
CA MET A 407 -15.67 24.54 3.69
C MET A 407 -16.98 24.14 2.99
N GLY A 408 -17.69 23.14 3.50
CA GLY A 408 -18.95 22.61 2.96
C GLY A 408 -18.79 21.42 2.01
N LEU A 409 -17.56 20.89 1.83
CA LEU A 409 -17.35 19.66 1.05
C LEU A 409 -17.77 18.43 1.85
N ARG A 410 -18.08 17.36 1.12
CA ARG A 410 -18.40 16.06 1.69
C ARG A 410 -17.33 15.03 1.37
N PHE A 411 -17.22 14.01 2.23
CA PHE A 411 -16.34 12.87 2.00
C PHE A 411 -17.12 11.57 2.03
N ALA A 412 -16.74 10.69 1.10
CA ALA A 412 -17.11 9.28 1.12
C ALA A 412 -15.87 8.42 1.34
N LEU A 413 -16.05 7.33 2.06
CA LEU A 413 -15.03 6.31 2.24
C LEU A 413 -15.31 5.19 1.25
N ASP A 414 -14.35 4.94 0.36
CA ASP A 414 -14.47 3.99 -0.75
C ASP A 414 -13.90 2.61 -0.40
N ASP A 415 -14.38 1.56 -1.08
CA ASP A 415 -14.04 0.14 -0.87
C ASP A 415 -14.22 -0.32 0.58
N PHE A 416 -15.28 0.18 1.26
CA PHE A 416 -15.50 -0.09 2.68
C PHE A 416 -15.78 -1.57 2.94
N GLY A 417 -15.00 -2.15 3.87
CA GLY A 417 -15.05 -3.55 4.27
C GLY A 417 -13.97 -4.42 3.65
N SER A 418 -13.25 -3.94 2.62
CA SER A 418 -12.13 -4.67 2.01
C SER A 418 -10.82 -4.58 2.80
N GLY A 419 -10.71 -3.63 3.76
CA GLY A 419 -9.54 -3.33 4.56
C GLY A 419 -9.64 -3.73 6.03
N TYR A 420 -8.52 -3.61 6.76
CA TYR A 420 -8.45 -3.85 8.21
C TYR A 420 -8.82 -2.60 9.02
N SER A 421 -9.98 -1.99 8.77
CA SER A 421 -10.37 -0.80 9.53
C SER A 421 -10.71 -1.12 10.98
N SER A 422 -9.97 -0.51 11.91
CA SER A 422 -10.37 -0.48 13.31
C SER A 422 -11.63 0.39 13.46
N LEU A 423 -12.64 -0.11 14.19
CA LEU A 423 -13.86 0.62 14.56
C LEU A 423 -13.57 2.02 15.14
N THR A 424 -12.39 2.17 15.78
CA THR A 424 -11.94 3.44 16.34
C THR A 424 -11.65 4.48 15.26
N TYR A 425 -11.14 4.07 14.10
CA TYR A 425 -10.87 4.97 12.99
C TYR A 425 -12.17 5.42 12.32
N LEU A 426 -13.07 4.50 12.05
CA LEU A 426 -14.36 4.82 11.45
C LEU A 426 -15.16 5.84 12.29
N LYS A 427 -15.14 5.69 13.61
CA LYS A 427 -15.80 6.64 14.53
C LYS A 427 -15.28 8.08 14.39
N ARG A 428 -14.00 8.26 14.07
CA ARG A 428 -13.31 9.56 14.08
C ARG A 428 -13.18 10.22 12.72
N LEU A 429 -13.29 9.46 11.63
CA LEU A 429 -13.23 10.02 10.28
C LEU A 429 -14.51 10.82 9.98
N PRO A 430 -14.44 12.06 9.50
CA PRO A 430 -15.59 12.85 9.11
C PRO A 430 -16.08 12.49 7.69
N ALA A 431 -16.31 11.19 7.44
CA ALA A 431 -16.95 10.71 6.23
C ALA A 431 -18.44 10.54 6.47
N HIS A 432 -19.29 11.10 5.63
CA HIS A 432 -20.75 11.02 5.78
C HIS A 432 -21.35 9.83 5.03
N LEU A 433 -20.61 9.29 4.05
CA LEU A 433 -21.01 8.18 3.20
C LEU A 433 -19.95 7.07 3.23
N LEU A 434 -20.42 5.83 3.30
CA LEU A 434 -19.61 4.63 3.18
C LEU A 434 -20.04 3.90 1.90
N LYS A 435 -19.09 3.69 0.96
CA LYS A 435 -19.31 2.96 -0.28
C LYS A 435 -18.88 1.52 -0.05
N ILE A 436 -19.83 0.60 -0.02
CA ILE A 436 -19.57 -0.82 0.22
C ILE A 436 -18.96 -1.43 -1.05
N ASP A 437 -17.81 -2.09 -0.89
CA ASP A 437 -17.05 -2.70 -1.98
C ASP A 437 -17.91 -3.64 -2.83
N GLN A 438 -17.76 -3.51 -4.16
CA GLN A 438 -18.51 -4.30 -5.14
C GLN A 438 -18.31 -5.81 -5.00
N GLY A 439 -17.20 -6.29 -4.41
CA GLY A 439 -16.94 -7.71 -4.21
C GLY A 439 -18.02 -8.37 -3.37
N PHE A 440 -18.41 -7.74 -2.26
CA PHE A 440 -19.49 -8.26 -1.41
C PHE A 440 -20.87 -8.20 -2.07
N ILE A 441 -21.10 -7.21 -2.94
CA ILE A 441 -22.39 -7.06 -3.62
C ILE A 441 -22.54 -8.07 -4.76
N ARG A 442 -21.48 -8.28 -5.54
CA ARG A 442 -21.51 -9.16 -6.72
C ARG A 442 -21.85 -10.60 -6.35
N ASP A 443 -21.22 -11.10 -5.29
CA ASP A 443 -21.29 -12.51 -4.94
C ASP A 443 -22.37 -12.81 -3.87
N MET A 444 -23.05 -11.77 -3.32
CA MET A 444 -24.04 -11.88 -2.24
C MET A 444 -25.26 -12.78 -2.56
N LEU A 445 -25.60 -12.98 -3.85
CA LEU A 445 -26.68 -13.87 -4.24
C LEU A 445 -26.25 -15.35 -4.32
N GLU A 446 -24.95 -15.62 -4.17
CA GLU A 446 -24.36 -16.96 -4.28
C GLU A 446 -23.58 -17.37 -3.01
N ASP A 447 -23.08 -16.41 -2.24
CA ASP A 447 -22.28 -16.63 -1.03
C ASP A 447 -22.98 -16.07 0.23
N PRO A 448 -23.38 -16.96 1.18
CA PRO A 448 -23.97 -16.55 2.46
C PRO A 448 -23.04 -15.71 3.33
N ASP A 449 -21.73 -15.95 3.26
CA ASP A 449 -20.75 -15.22 4.06
C ASP A 449 -20.72 -13.74 3.67
N ASP A 450 -20.88 -13.44 2.37
CA ASP A 450 -20.96 -12.06 1.89
C ASP A 450 -22.21 -11.34 2.40
N ILE A 451 -23.36 -12.03 2.47
CA ILE A 451 -24.59 -11.47 3.07
C ILE A 451 -24.36 -11.16 4.55
N ALA A 452 -23.71 -12.07 5.31
CA ALA A 452 -23.44 -11.85 6.73
C ALA A 452 -22.49 -10.66 6.95
N ILE A 453 -21.47 -10.51 6.10
CA ILE A 453 -20.55 -9.38 6.11
C ILE A 453 -21.33 -8.08 5.79
N LEU A 454 -22.15 -8.08 4.75
CA LEU A 454 -22.97 -6.93 4.38
C LEU A 454 -23.90 -6.47 5.50
N ASP A 455 -24.60 -7.41 6.17
CA ASP A 455 -25.47 -7.06 7.30
C ASP A 455 -24.67 -6.43 8.45
N ALA A 456 -23.49 -6.98 8.75
CA ALA A 456 -22.60 -6.43 9.76
C ALA A 456 -22.11 -5.01 9.38
N LEU A 457 -21.72 -4.77 8.12
CA LEU A 457 -21.28 -3.46 7.63
C LEU A 457 -22.42 -2.44 7.68
N LEU A 458 -23.63 -2.81 7.26
CA LEU A 458 -24.80 -1.95 7.32
C LEU A 458 -25.22 -1.63 8.77
N ALA A 459 -25.14 -2.61 9.67
CA ALA A 459 -25.41 -2.39 11.09
C ALA A 459 -24.39 -1.44 11.71
N LEU A 460 -23.11 -1.60 11.34
CA LEU A 460 -22.02 -0.75 11.77
C LEU A 460 -22.23 0.70 11.32
N ALA A 461 -22.52 0.91 10.04
CA ALA A 461 -22.78 2.22 9.49
C ALA A 461 -23.95 2.92 10.21
N ARG A 462 -25.06 2.20 10.41
CA ARG A 462 -26.21 2.71 11.16
C ARG A 462 -25.83 3.11 12.59
N SER A 463 -25.00 2.31 13.25
CA SER A 463 -24.56 2.59 14.64
C SER A 463 -23.71 3.85 14.75
N PHE A 464 -23.00 4.21 13.70
CA PHE A 464 -22.21 5.45 13.62
C PHE A 464 -22.96 6.61 12.94
N GLY A 465 -24.24 6.44 12.57
CA GLY A 465 -25.04 7.47 11.92
C GLY A 465 -24.53 7.82 10.51
N ARG A 466 -23.97 6.85 9.80
CA ARG A 466 -23.42 7.01 8.44
C ARG A 466 -24.39 6.44 7.41
N ASN A 467 -24.47 7.08 6.25
CA ASN A 467 -25.16 6.52 5.11
C ASN A 467 -24.29 5.46 4.42
N CYS A 468 -24.93 4.47 3.82
CA CYS A 468 -24.25 3.48 2.97
C CYS A 468 -24.78 3.57 1.54
N ILE A 469 -23.89 3.38 0.59
CA ILE A 469 -24.21 3.12 -0.81
C ILE A 469 -23.56 1.79 -1.21
N ALA A 470 -24.32 0.93 -1.85
CA ALA A 470 -23.82 -0.34 -2.38
C ALA A 470 -23.26 -0.13 -3.80
N GLU A 471 -22.03 -0.57 -4.03
CA GLU A 471 -21.41 -0.55 -5.33
C GLU A 471 -21.59 -1.89 -6.08
N GLY A 472 -21.58 -1.86 -7.41
CA GLY A 472 -21.72 -3.08 -8.19
C GLY A 472 -23.13 -3.68 -8.17
N VAL A 473 -24.18 -2.86 -8.10
CA VAL A 473 -25.56 -3.32 -8.29
C VAL A 473 -25.74 -3.71 -9.75
N GLU A 474 -25.42 -4.96 -10.11
CA GLU A 474 -25.40 -5.44 -11.50
C GLU A 474 -26.74 -5.97 -11.99
N SER A 475 -27.65 -6.33 -11.08
CA SER A 475 -28.96 -6.87 -11.42
C SER A 475 -30.08 -6.28 -10.54
N ILE A 476 -31.32 -6.40 -11.01
CA ILE A 476 -32.51 -5.99 -10.24
C ILE A 476 -32.57 -6.71 -8.90
N ARG A 477 -32.12 -7.98 -8.86
CA ARG A 477 -32.08 -8.80 -7.64
C ARG A 477 -31.11 -8.30 -6.59
N HIS A 478 -29.93 -7.82 -7.00
CA HIS A 478 -29.01 -7.18 -6.06
C HIS A 478 -29.70 -6.02 -5.34
N GLY A 479 -30.41 -5.16 -6.10
CA GLY A 479 -31.16 -4.06 -5.50
C GLY A 479 -32.28 -4.50 -4.58
N GLU A 480 -33.04 -5.53 -4.92
CA GLU A 480 -34.10 -6.10 -4.08
C GLU A 480 -33.53 -6.63 -2.75
N MET A 481 -32.41 -7.38 -2.83
CA MET A 481 -31.75 -7.91 -1.65
C MET A 481 -31.23 -6.78 -0.75
N LEU A 482 -30.55 -5.79 -1.32
CA LEU A 482 -30.03 -4.64 -0.61
C LEU A 482 -31.14 -3.84 0.07
N LEU A 483 -32.29 -3.64 -0.60
CA LEU A 483 -33.45 -2.98 -0.02
C LEU A 483 -34.03 -3.76 1.17
N ARG A 484 -34.04 -5.09 1.12
CA ARG A 484 -34.43 -5.96 2.24
C ARG A 484 -33.47 -5.79 3.44
N MET A 485 -32.18 -5.71 3.19
CA MET A 485 -31.16 -5.49 4.21
C MET A 485 -31.17 -4.05 4.74
N GLY A 486 -31.98 -3.15 4.13
CA GLY A 486 -32.09 -1.74 4.52
C GLY A 486 -31.00 -0.85 3.95
N CYS A 487 -30.35 -1.27 2.85
CA CYS A 487 -29.48 -0.44 2.04
C CYS A 487 -30.29 0.13 0.87
N GLU A 488 -30.61 1.43 0.95
CA GLU A 488 -31.45 2.08 -0.05
C GLU A 488 -30.67 2.73 -1.18
N TRP A 489 -29.41 3.06 -0.97
CA TRP A 489 -28.58 3.76 -1.95
C TRP A 489 -27.75 2.76 -2.73
N GLY A 490 -27.73 2.93 -4.05
CA GLY A 490 -27.02 2.00 -4.92
C GLY A 490 -26.39 2.68 -6.12
N GLN A 491 -25.36 2.03 -6.63
CA GLN A 491 -24.63 2.36 -7.83
C GLN A 491 -24.23 1.06 -8.54
N GLY A 492 -24.39 0.97 -9.85
CA GLY A 492 -24.01 -0.22 -10.60
C GLY A 492 -24.68 -0.30 -11.97
N TYR A 493 -24.41 -1.35 -12.71
CA TYR A 493 -24.85 -1.48 -14.10
C TYR A 493 -26.36 -1.66 -14.27
N ALA A 494 -27.04 -2.20 -13.26
CA ALA A 494 -28.51 -2.25 -13.28
C ALA A 494 -29.16 -0.87 -13.18
N ILE A 495 -28.44 0.14 -12.71
CA ILE A 495 -28.87 1.53 -12.59
C ILE A 495 -28.40 2.33 -13.81
N GLY A 496 -27.10 2.27 -14.10
CA GLY A 496 -26.51 2.92 -15.26
C GLY A 496 -25.01 2.64 -15.38
N HIS A 497 -24.56 2.43 -16.60
CA HIS A 497 -23.14 2.37 -16.89
C HIS A 497 -22.50 3.76 -16.77
N PRO A 498 -21.20 3.86 -16.51
CA PRO A 498 -20.48 5.12 -16.67
C PRO A 498 -20.66 5.66 -18.09
N MET A 499 -21.13 6.89 -18.23
CA MET A 499 -21.48 7.51 -19.52
C MET A 499 -20.97 8.96 -19.60
N PRO A 500 -20.78 9.51 -20.81
CA PRO A 500 -20.46 10.93 -21.00
C PRO A 500 -21.54 11.87 -20.43
N ALA A 501 -21.19 13.11 -20.11
CA ALA A 501 -22.11 14.07 -19.50
C ALA A 501 -23.42 14.26 -20.26
N HIS A 502 -23.37 14.34 -21.60
CA HIS A 502 -24.58 14.52 -22.42
C HIS A 502 -25.49 13.29 -22.41
N GLU A 503 -24.95 12.08 -22.30
CA GLU A 503 -25.75 10.85 -22.15
C GLU A 503 -26.32 10.77 -20.74
N PHE A 504 -25.60 11.23 -19.71
CA PHE A 504 -26.08 11.30 -18.32
C PHE A 504 -27.27 12.24 -18.20
N GLU A 505 -27.28 13.38 -18.89
CA GLU A 505 -28.44 14.29 -18.95
C GLU A 505 -29.67 13.60 -19.56
N GLN A 506 -29.47 12.84 -20.65
CA GLN A 506 -30.56 12.06 -21.28
C GLN A 506 -31.04 10.95 -20.33
N TRP A 507 -30.12 10.27 -19.67
CA TRP A 507 -30.47 9.23 -18.70
C TRP A 507 -31.28 9.79 -17.55
N LEU A 508 -30.98 10.98 -17.01
CA LEU A 508 -31.76 11.64 -15.96
C LEU A 508 -33.23 11.82 -16.33
N HIS A 509 -33.52 12.11 -17.60
CA HIS A 509 -34.92 12.29 -18.09
C HIS A 509 -35.64 10.95 -18.32
N THR A 510 -34.91 9.88 -18.52
CA THR A 510 -35.49 8.55 -18.86
C THR A 510 -35.47 7.59 -17.68
N TRP A 511 -34.69 7.89 -16.64
CA TRP A 511 -34.54 7.02 -15.49
C TRP A 511 -35.86 6.77 -14.76
N GLN A 512 -36.18 5.49 -14.64
CA GLN A 512 -37.32 5.03 -13.84
C GLN A 512 -36.88 3.87 -12.96
N VAL A 513 -37.23 3.96 -11.69
CA VAL A 513 -36.94 2.90 -10.75
C VAL A 513 -37.70 1.62 -11.14
N PRO A 514 -37.07 0.44 -11.11
CA PRO A 514 -37.73 -0.84 -11.34
C PRO A 514 -38.95 -1.01 -10.43
N LEU A 515 -40.03 -1.60 -10.96
CA LEU A 515 -41.28 -1.74 -10.20
C LEU A 515 -41.11 -2.54 -8.91
N SER A 516 -40.23 -3.54 -8.90
CA SER A 516 -39.93 -4.36 -7.72
C SER A 516 -39.17 -3.59 -6.63
N TRP A 517 -38.46 -2.53 -6.98
CA TRP A 517 -37.81 -1.66 -6.01
C TRP A 517 -38.76 -0.59 -5.46
N LYS A 518 -39.75 -0.18 -6.25
CA LYS A 518 -40.65 0.93 -5.94
C LYS A 518 -41.60 0.58 -4.80
N GLY A 519 -41.58 1.37 -3.74
CA GLY A 519 -42.48 1.19 -2.62
C GLY A 519 -42.17 0.00 -1.72
N PHE A 520 -40.97 -0.59 -1.91
CA PHE A 520 -40.48 -1.63 -1.03
C PHE A 520 -40.54 -1.14 0.42
N LYS A 521 -41.32 -1.81 1.27
CA LYS A 521 -41.36 -1.54 2.71
C LYS A 521 -40.37 -2.48 3.38
N PRO A 522 -39.35 -1.97 4.09
CA PRO A 522 -38.55 -2.83 4.91
C PRO A 522 -39.47 -3.55 5.89
N ASP A 523 -39.60 -4.84 5.79
CA ASP A 523 -40.31 -5.61 6.81
C ASP A 523 -39.60 -5.41 8.16
N SER A 524 -40.43 -5.38 9.24
CA SER A 524 -39.90 -5.33 10.60
C SER A 524 -38.82 -6.43 10.74
N ARG A 525 -37.76 -6.18 11.51
CA ARG A 525 -36.56 -7.02 11.78
C ARG A 525 -36.74 -8.56 11.87
N SER A 526 -37.96 -9.07 11.83
CA SER A 526 -38.31 -10.48 11.83
C SER A 526 -38.26 -11.16 10.45
N ALA A 527 -38.01 -10.43 9.35
CA ALA A 527 -38.03 -10.96 7.97
C ALA A 527 -36.63 -11.15 7.34
N LEU A 528 -35.55 -10.91 8.07
CA LEU A 528 -34.16 -11.13 7.63
C LEU A 528 -33.76 -12.59 7.33
N PRO A 529 -34.47 -13.64 7.74
CA PRO A 529 -34.09 -15.03 7.46
C PRO A 529 -34.27 -15.47 6.01
N VAL A 530 -35.17 -14.86 5.21
CA VAL A 530 -35.52 -15.39 3.85
C VAL A 530 -34.33 -15.42 2.88
N PRO A 531 -33.56 -14.33 2.75
CA PRO A 531 -32.42 -14.33 1.85
C PRO A 531 -31.32 -15.31 2.24
N PHE A 532 -31.02 -15.38 3.55
CA PHE A 532 -30.02 -16.31 4.06
C PHE A 532 -30.41 -17.76 3.76
N THR A 533 -31.65 -18.12 4.02
CA THR A 533 -32.13 -19.47 3.82
C THR A 533 -32.10 -19.90 2.34
N TYR A 534 -32.41 -18.99 1.43
CA TYR A 534 -32.40 -19.28 -0.01
C TYR A 534 -30.96 -19.55 -0.48
N VAL A 535 -30.01 -18.66 -0.13
CA VAL A 535 -28.61 -18.82 -0.53
C VAL A 535 -28.00 -20.04 0.16
N ASP A 536 -28.24 -20.22 1.46
CA ASP A 536 -27.80 -21.38 2.22
C ASP A 536 -28.28 -22.70 1.61
N HIS A 537 -29.54 -22.80 1.22
CA HIS A 537 -30.06 -23.99 0.56
C HIS A 537 -29.40 -24.25 -0.79
N ARG A 538 -29.26 -23.23 -1.61
CA ARG A 538 -28.65 -23.34 -2.92
C ARG A 538 -27.19 -23.79 -2.82
N VAL A 539 -26.43 -23.16 -1.95
CA VAL A 539 -25.01 -23.47 -1.70
C VAL A 539 -24.88 -24.86 -1.11
N TRP A 540 -25.68 -25.19 -0.08
CA TRP A 540 -25.62 -26.51 0.55
C TRP A 540 -25.94 -27.63 -0.43
N ILE A 541 -26.98 -27.50 -1.27
CA ILE A 541 -27.32 -28.50 -2.29
C ILE A 541 -26.23 -28.60 -3.35
N SER A 542 -25.67 -27.49 -3.81
CA SER A 542 -24.54 -27.50 -4.74
C SER A 542 -23.33 -28.24 -4.17
N GLN A 543 -22.95 -27.97 -2.93
CA GLN A 543 -21.88 -28.67 -2.23
C GLN A 543 -22.20 -30.19 -2.02
N MET A 544 -23.45 -30.49 -1.74
CA MET A 544 -23.91 -31.89 -1.63
C MET A 544 -23.80 -32.63 -2.97
N ILE A 545 -24.17 -32.00 -4.08
CA ILE A 545 -24.02 -32.55 -5.43
C ILE A 545 -22.54 -32.75 -5.78
N ASP A 546 -21.68 -31.82 -5.45
CA ASP A 546 -20.24 -31.94 -5.66
C ASP A 546 -19.61 -33.05 -4.80
N TYR A 547 -20.07 -33.19 -3.58
CA TYR A 547 -19.71 -34.34 -2.74
C TYR A 547 -20.18 -35.64 -3.36
N LEU A 548 -21.45 -35.78 -3.71
CA LEU A 548 -22.04 -36.99 -4.30
C LEU A 548 -21.39 -37.35 -5.64
N SER A 549 -21.01 -36.35 -6.44
CA SER A 549 -20.32 -36.51 -7.73
C SER A 549 -18.82 -36.84 -7.59
N GLY A 550 -18.27 -36.84 -6.38
CA GLY A 550 -16.87 -37.14 -6.11
C GLY A 550 -15.89 -35.97 -6.36
N LYS A 551 -16.35 -34.77 -6.62
CA LYS A 551 -15.49 -33.58 -6.74
C LYS A 551 -14.90 -33.14 -5.40
N THR A 552 -15.63 -33.37 -4.31
CA THR A 552 -15.16 -33.13 -2.95
C THR A 552 -15.25 -34.44 -2.12
N GLN A 553 -14.40 -34.54 -1.09
CA GLN A 553 -14.38 -35.72 -0.22
C GLN A 553 -15.13 -35.52 1.11
N VAL A 554 -15.47 -34.27 1.43
CA VAL A 554 -16.13 -33.93 2.69
C VAL A 554 -17.60 -33.56 2.40
N PRO A 555 -18.58 -34.18 3.08
CA PRO A 555 -19.98 -33.82 2.94
C PRO A 555 -20.22 -32.42 3.56
N PRO A 556 -21.12 -31.60 3.00
CA PRO A 556 -21.50 -30.34 3.63
C PRO A 556 -22.20 -30.60 4.97
N GLN A 557 -21.96 -29.73 5.94
CA GLN A 557 -22.49 -29.88 7.30
C GLN A 557 -24.01 -29.64 7.33
N PRO A 558 -24.82 -30.48 7.95
CA PRO A 558 -26.27 -30.31 8.00
C PRO A 558 -26.70 -29.11 8.86
N GLU A 559 -25.79 -28.60 9.70
CA GLU A 559 -26.02 -27.47 10.61
C GLU A 559 -26.22 -26.14 9.86
N ALA A 560 -25.71 -26.02 8.65
CA ALA A 560 -25.94 -24.86 7.77
C ALA A 560 -27.44 -24.65 7.43
N LEU A 561 -28.26 -25.69 7.59
CA LEU A 561 -29.71 -25.64 7.35
C LEU A 561 -30.56 -25.45 8.63
N GLN A 562 -29.95 -25.30 9.81
CA GLN A 562 -30.68 -25.24 11.09
C GLN A 562 -31.17 -23.82 11.46
N TYR A 563 -30.70 -22.77 10.77
CA TYR A 563 -31.07 -21.39 11.06
C TYR A 563 -32.50 -20.98 10.64
N TRP A 564 -33.28 -21.91 10.16
CA TRP A 564 -34.66 -21.70 9.73
C TRP A 564 -35.68 -21.53 10.81
N ARG A 565 -35.38 -21.96 12.00
CA ARG A 565 -36.32 -21.99 13.11
C ARG A 565 -35.96 -20.91 14.11
N ASP A 566 -36.96 -20.16 14.55
CA ASP A 566 -36.80 -19.29 15.72
C ASP A 566 -36.39 -20.13 16.95
N GLN A 567 -35.99 -19.50 18.03
CA GLN A 567 -35.61 -20.18 19.28
C GLN A 567 -36.74 -21.03 19.87
N SER A 568 -37.98 -20.89 19.37
CA SER A 568 -39.18 -21.68 19.74
C SER A 568 -39.42 -22.86 18.78
N GLY A 569 -38.59 -23.04 17.74
CA GLY A 569 -38.69 -24.11 16.76
C GLY A 569 -39.75 -23.92 15.68
N ARG A 570 -40.24 -22.68 15.49
CA ARG A 570 -41.25 -22.38 14.47
C ARG A 570 -40.59 -21.74 13.22
N PRO A 571 -41.08 -22.10 12.01
CA PRO A 571 -40.66 -21.42 10.79
C PRO A 571 -41.04 -19.94 10.83
N THR A 572 -40.10 -19.05 10.50
CA THR A 572 -40.30 -17.60 10.60
C THR A 572 -40.92 -16.97 9.34
N PHE A 573 -41.33 -17.79 8.36
CA PHE A 573 -41.41 -17.36 6.97
C PHE A 573 -42.77 -16.99 6.39
N PHE A 574 -43.86 -17.66 6.81
CA PHE A 574 -45.16 -17.51 6.15
C PHE A 574 -46.28 -17.18 7.13
N GLY A 575 -47.12 -16.21 6.72
CA GLY A 575 -48.37 -15.98 7.40
C GLY A 575 -49.29 -17.22 7.22
N LYS A 576 -50.02 -17.55 8.27
CA LYS A 576 -50.96 -18.68 8.45
C LYS A 576 -51.32 -19.47 7.18
N ASP A 577 -50.73 -20.64 7.00
CA ASP A 577 -51.07 -21.81 6.17
C ASP A 577 -50.20 -22.29 4.99
N PRO A 578 -49.08 -21.73 4.54
CA PRO A 578 -48.17 -22.41 3.59
C PRO A 578 -47.12 -23.27 4.26
N ASP A 579 -47.00 -23.27 5.57
CA ASP A 579 -45.85 -23.79 6.34
C ASP A 579 -45.62 -25.30 6.19
N ASP A 580 -46.68 -26.10 6.02
CA ASP A 580 -46.56 -27.57 5.92
C ASP A 580 -45.80 -28.04 4.67
N GLN A 581 -45.92 -27.32 3.53
CA GLN A 581 -45.27 -27.75 2.29
C GLN A 581 -43.78 -27.46 2.25
N VAL A 582 -43.35 -26.33 2.78
CA VAL A 582 -41.94 -25.95 2.83
C VAL A 582 -41.18 -26.85 3.80
N ASP A 583 -41.74 -27.09 4.99
CA ASP A 583 -41.17 -28.01 5.97
C ASP A 583 -41.09 -29.46 5.45
N VAL A 584 -42.12 -29.90 4.72
CA VAL A 584 -42.12 -31.23 4.11
C VAL A 584 -41.05 -31.35 3.03
N LEU A 585 -40.88 -30.34 2.18
CA LEU A 585 -39.84 -30.34 1.16
C LEU A 585 -38.44 -30.26 1.77
N HIS A 586 -38.26 -29.43 2.77
CA HIS A 586 -36.98 -29.33 3.47
C HIS A 586 -36.57 -30.63 4.13
N GLN A 587 -37.49 -31.30 4.88
CA GLN A 587 -37.25 -32.62 5.47
C GLN A 587 -36.96 -33.65 4.38
N SER A 588 -37.67 -33.59 3.24
CA SER A 588 -37.45 -34.49 2.12
C SER A 588 -36.07 -34.35 1.51
N ILE A 589 -35.58 -33.10 1.36
CA ILE A 589 -34.24 -32.78 0.89
C ILE A 589 -33.19 -33.32 1.83
N GLN A 590 -33.34 -33.07 3.15
CA GLN A 590 -32.37 -33.58 4.15
C GLN A 590 -32.34 -35.12 4.19
N GLN A 591 -33.48 -35.76 4.16
CA GLN A 591 -33.60 -37.22 4.21
C GLN A 591 -33.02 -37.88 2.95
N LEU A 592 -33.28 -37.26 1.78
CA LEU A 592 -32.71 -37.75 0.53
C LEU A 592 -31.18 -37.57 0.51
N ALA A 593 -30.67 -36.43 0.92
CA ALA A 593 -29.24 -36.17 0.96
C ALA A 593 -28.50 -37.13 1.92
N HIS A 594 -29.09 -37.43 3.09
CA HIS A 594 -28.57 -38.42 4.01
C HIS A 594 -28.50 -39.81 3.37
N THR A 595 -29.61 -40.26 2.74
CA THR A 595 -29.69 -41.53 2.03
C THR A 595 -28.66 -41.67 0.90
N LEU A 596 -28.48 -40.56 0.12
CA LEU A 596 -27.49 -40.53 -0.96
C LEU A 596 -26.05 -40.57 -0.44
N SER A 597 -25.78 -39.95 0.69
CA SER A 597 -24.47 -40.04 1.35
C SER A 597 -24.15 -41.46 1.79
N GLU A 598 -25.13 -42.19 2.37
CA GLU A 598 -24.98 -43.59 2.70
C GLU A 598 -24.76 -44.46 1.47
N MET A 599 -25.50 -44.21 0.38
CA MET A 599 -25.33 -44.94 -0.89
C MET A 599 -23.95 -44.70 -1.52
N LYS A 600 -23.43 -43.50 -1.44
CA LYS A 600 -22.06 -43.16 -1.87
C LYS A 600 -21.03 -43.94 -1.08
N ASN A 601 -21.15 -43.94 0.24
CA ASN A 601 -20.25 -44.67 1.11
C ASN A 601 -20.32 -46.20 0.90
N ALA A 602 -21.47 -46.72 0.45
CA ALA A 602 -21.69 -48.13 0.06
C ALA A 602 -21.28 -48.44 -1.39
N GLY A 603 -20.75 -47.49 -2.17
CA GLY A 603 -20.27 -47.69 -3.53
C GLY A 603 -21.35 -47.90 -4.61
N ARG A 604 -22.62 -47.51 -4.36
CA ARG A 604 -23.77 -47.74 -5.27
C ARG A 604 -23.92 -46.60 -6.30
N VAL A 605 -23.05 -46.55 -7.31
CA VAL A 605 -22.93 -45.43 -8.26
C VAL A 605 -24.17 -45.19 -9.13
N GLU A 606 -24.86 -46.24 -9.62
CA GLU A 606 -26.02 -46.05 -10.50
C GLU A 606 -27.24 -45.43 -9.77
N ALA A 607 -27.45 -45.76 -8.50
CA ALA A 607 -28.51 -45.19 -7.69
C ALA A 607 -28.27 -43.73 -7.31
N LEU A 608 -27.00 -43.28 -7.26
CA LEU A 608 -26.63 -41.90 -6.94
C LEU A 608 -27.08 -40.91 -8.02
N ARG A 609 -26.99 -41.29 -9.30
CA ARG A 609 -27.33 -40.37 -10.42
C ARG A 609 -28.82 -40.00 -10.40
N ALA A 610 -29.70 -40.98 -10.28
CA ALA A 610 -31.14 -40.77 -10.16
C ALA A 610 -31.51 -39.98 -8.87
N GLY A 611 -30.75 -40.18 -7.80
CA GLY A 611 -30.93 -39.45 -6.55
C GLY A 611 -30.50 -37.99 -6.61
N ILE A 612 -29.44 -37.67 -7.34
CA ILE A 612 -28.98 -36.28 -7.60
C ILE A 612 -30.03 -35.53 -8.40
N ASP A 613 -30.56 -36.14 -9.48
CA ASP A 613 -31.65 -35.54 -10.28
C ASP A 613 -32.88 -35.24 -9.41
N LYS A 614 -33.22 -36.15 -8.51
CA LYS A 614 -34.33 -35.97 -7.57
C LYS A 614 -34.06 -34.85 -6.55
N LEU A 615 -32.82 -34.72 -6.09
CA LEU A 615 -32.43 -33.63 -5.18
C LEU A 615 -32.56 -32.25 -5.86
N GLN A 616 -32.20 -32.16 -7.14
CA GLN A 616 -32.37 -30.96 -7.96
C GLN A 616 -33.85 -30.61 -8.20
N HIS A 617 -34.70 -31.61 -8.43
CA HIS A 617 -36.14 -31.39 -8.55
C HIS A 617 -36.77 -30.91 -7.23
N LEU A 618 -36.44 -31.51 -6.11
CA LEU A 618 -36.92 -31.03 -4.80
C LEU A 618 -36.45 -29.61 -4.49
N GLN A 619 -35.24 -29.27 -4.92
CA GLN A 619 -34.76 -27.88 -4.86
C GLN A 619 -35.62 -26.94 -5.71
N ALA A 620 -35.90 -27.32 -6.96
CA ALA A 620 -36.74 -26.53 -7.85
C ALA A 620 -38.17 -26.38 -7.31
N ASP A 621 -38.73 -27.44 -6.71
CA ASP A 621 -40.05 -27.39 -6.07
C ASP A 621 -40.05 -26.48 -4.85
N LEU A 622 -39.02 -26.51 -4.00
CA LEU A 622 -38.87 -25.60 -2.88
C LEU A 622 -38.77 -24.16 -3.34
N LEU A 623 -37.98 -23.90 -4.41
CA LEU A 623 -37.87 -22.60 -5.04
C LEU A 623 -39.19 -22.18 -5.73
N GLY A 624 -39.98 -23.15 -6.21
CA GLY A 624 -41.30 -22.94 -6.79
C GLY A 624 -42.36 -22.45 -5.82
N LEU A 625 -42.20 -22.73 -4.52
CA LEU A 625 -43.07 -22.26 -3.45
C LEU A 625 -42.75 -20.82 -3.00
N LEU A 626 -41.61 -20.27 -3.41
CA LEU A 626 -41.32 -18.86 -3.18
C LEU A 626 -42.32 -17.98 -3.95
N PRO A 627 -42.72 -16.83 -3.42
CA PRO A 627 -43.55 -15.86 -4.12
C PRO A 627 -42.99 -15.56 -5.52
N PRO A 628 -43.85 -15.26 -6.55
CA PRO A 628 -43.39 -15.03 -7.92
C PRO A 628 -42.32 -13.96 -8.08
N ASP A 629 -42.30 -13.01 -7.18
CA ASP A 629 -41.34 -11.91 -7.01
C ASP A 629 -40.01 -12.37 -6.36
N GLN A 630 -39.92 -13.62 -5.92
CA GLN A 630 -38.74 -14.22 -5.28
C GLN A 630 -38.15 -15.40 -6.07
N LYS A 631 -38.73 -15.74 -7.26
CA LYS A 631 -38.23 -16.83 -8.10
C LYS A 631 -36.99 -16.41 -8.88
N PRO A 632 -35.96 -17.26 -8.96
CA PRO A 632 -34.88 -17.09 -9.90
C PRO A 632 -35.36 -17.27 -11.33
N ASP A 633 -34.85 -16.46 -12.27
CA ASP A 633 -34.95 -16.71 -13.71
C ASP A 633 -34.10 -17.92 -14.12
#